data_98586346f5a90b7cb8cb98da0663c694
#
_entry.id   98586346f5a90b7cb8cb98da0663c694
#
_cell.length_a   1.000
_cell.length_b   1.000
_cell.length_c   1.000
_cell.angle_alpha   90.00
_cell.angle_beta   90.00
_cell.angle_gamma   90.00
#
_symmetry.space_group_name_H-M   'P 1'
#
loop_
_entity.id
_entity.type
_entity.pdbx_description
1 polymer ?
#
loop_
_entity_poly.entity_id
_entity_poly.type
_entity_poly.pdbx_seq_one_letter_code
_entity_poly.pdbx_strand_id
1 'polypeptide(L)'
;MRNIITLLLFTLLSIKGFSQTGKVEGKITDSKSGLPLSGVSVSIPGNDKGVITDQDGHYTISIKSVGAQSIKISSVGYKTKLIENIEVAASQVINLDVVLETAAKTEEEIIIKTTRRQETTAALIAYQKNTNTVAQVVSAESIKRSPDKNTSEILKRVPGISIQEGKYIIVRGLNDRYNQTMLNGILMGTTEPDRKTFSFDIFPAGMIDNLIINKAFVPEFSGEWAGGLVQVNTKDVPAKNYFNIAIGTGFNTQTIGKDFYTYKGGKLDWLGIDDGFREIPSSLPVKSKFASLERENKSELGKLFKNVWSADKNTSNFLPEMNRSFQLSGGINKNLGNNSKLGAVLALNYNQSIKRTDYLMNRLFTVQSDVADVSYDYQDKKYSRDILWGGLANFTLQLGTNNKISFKNLFNVNATNYVTERTGKDFDFIPGVGANVRATELALKSNMFFNTSVSGDHNLVGLKTKLHWYGNFNILDQYIPDQRRIQYVQDTAANAPYKLLIGASQSSQKSGSRYYGFLNDYNYTAGGDITKSFKLFGQDQQIKGGYFLQVKDRLFDSRPFAVYLPSDNPALILLPADKVFSPENFGNGTDNKFGFNEIAGDQYRYIANTILNAGFLQLENQFTDKLKATYGLRIENYDQVIGSMKQSDHRHLHREVINYLPGLNLTYQLNKKTNLRLSGSQTVIRPEFRELSDFAFYDFDLGATVTGNRALNRTKVSNADLRYETYPRAGELFTLGIFYKHFKDPIELFYNPSSGGASTFNYINADKAYSFGAELEFRKRLDFSDALKNFVFQTNISYIYNRVTKNDANLDRPMQGQSPYVINASLQYDVEKYGLNTTLLFNQIGDRIFYVGGNDFPPVTEQHRPLLDFQIAKKVLKKAGEIKLNVSDLLNQENLFYLDLNNNRIYDKNKDALAIKRKYGSTISLTFSYNLK
;
A
#
# COMPACT_ATOMS: atom_id res chain seq x y z
N MET A 1 12.73 20.43 -39.72
CA MET A 1 12.04 19.28 -39.10
C MET A 1 11.83 18.09 -40.03
N ARG A 2 11.54 18.27 -41.31
CA ARG A 2 11.31 17.16 -42.27
C ARG A 2 12.56 16.31 -42.54
N ASN A 3 13.77 16.88 -42.53
CA ASN A 3 15.03 16.16 -42.79
C ASN A 3 15.57 15.39 -41.59
N ILE A 4 15.15 15.74 -40.37
CA ILE A 4 15.54 15.02 -39.14
C ILE A 4 14.71 13.74 -38.97
N ILE A 5 13.44 13.78 -39.35
CA ILE A 5 12.54 12.62 -39.32
C ILE A 5 12.97 11.58 -40.35
N THR A 6 13.45 12.02 -41.54
CA THR A 6 13.94 11.11 -42.59
C THR A 6 15.28 10.46 -42.20
N LEU A 7 16.15 11.16 -41.48
CA LEU A 7 17.40 10.61 -40.93
C LEU A 7 17.17 9.61 -39.80
N LEU A 8 16.17 9.85 -38.95
CA LEU A 8 15.75 8.93 -37.91
C LEU A 8 15.08 7.65 -38.44
N LEU A 9 14.34 7.77 -39.52
CA LEU A 9 13.75 6.60 -40.21
C LEU A 9 14.81 5.77 -40.95
N PHE A 10 15.88 6.38 -41.49
CA PHE A 10 16.96 5.66 -42.15
C PHE A 10 17.93 4.98 -41.19
N THR A 11 18.14 5.50 -40.00
CA THR A 11 18.91 4.84 -38.91
C THR A 11 18.16 3.67 -38.28
N LEU A 12 16.83 3.63 -38.35
CA LEU A 12 16.02 2.49 -37.87
C LEU A 12 15.98 1.30 -38.83
N LEU A 13 16.36 1.50 -40.11
CA LEU A 13 16.30 0.46 -41.15
C LEU A 13 17.62 -0.32 -41.33
N SER A 14 18.69 0.03 -40.64
CA SER A 14 20.04 -0.59 -40.82
C SER A 14 20.38 -1.65 -39.75
N ILE A 15 19.42 -2.18 -39.00
CA ILE A 15 19.69 -3.29 -38.07
C ILE A 15 19.66 -4.60 -38.85
N LYS A 16 20.82 -5.04 -39.29
CA LYS A 16 21.05 -6.38 -39.85
C LYS A 16 20.73 -7.45 -38.84
N GLY A 17 19.94 -8.43 -39.24
CA GLY A 17 19.50 -9.57 -38.43
C GLY A 17 20.65 -10.38 -37.84
N PHE A 18 20.76 -10.36 -36.54
CA PHE A 18 21.51 -11.35 -35.79
C PHE A 18 20.66 -12.61 -35.61
N SER A 19 21.30 -13.78 -35.76
CA SER A 19 20.69 -15.08 -35.46
C SER A 19 20.07 -15.08 -34.08
N GLN A 20 18.74 -15.21 -34.02
CA GLN A 20 17.96 -15.02 -32.82
C GLN A 20 17.83 -16.36 -32.06
N THR A 21 18.68 -16.53 -31.04
CA THR A 21 18.58 -17.65 -30.11
C THR A 21 17.61 -17.32 -28.98
N GLY A 22 16.73 -18.24 -28.60
CA GLY A 22 15.95 -18.17 -27.36
C GLY A 22 16.82 -18.53 -26.15
N LYS A 23 16.46 -18.10 -24.92
CA LYS A 23 17.15 -18.50 -23.67
C LYS A 23 16.15 -18.96 -22.64
N VAL A 24 16.52 -19.90 -21.83
CA VAL A 24 15.82 -20.26 -20.60
C VAL A 24 16.77 -20.01 -19.44
N GLU A 25 16.25 -19.40 -18.42
CA GLU A 25 16.97 -19.09 -17.20
C GLU A 25 16.10 -19.35 -15.99
N GLY A 26 16.69 -19.40 -14.83
CA GLY A 26 15.97 -19.56 -13.58
C GLY A 26 16.90 -19.92 -12.45
N LYS A 27 16.33 -20.22 -11.31
CA LYS A 27 17.01 -20.63 -10.10
C LYS A 27 16.70 -22.07 -9.77
N ILE A 28 17.73 -22.83 -9.39
CA ILE A 28 17.58 -24.21 -8.96
C ILE A 28 17.81 -24.29 -7.45
N THR A 29 16.85 -24.88 -6.74
CA THR A 29 16.90 -25.00 -5.28
C THR A 29 16.69 -26.46 -4.85
N ASP A 30 17.19 -26.78 -3.67
CA ASP A 30 16.97 -28.06 -3.01
C ASP A 30 15.58 -28.15 -2.41
N SER A 31 14.87 -29.26 -2.61
CA SER A 31 13.49 -29.44 -2.14
C SER A 31 13.36 -29.56 -0.62
N LYS A 32 14.44 -29.94 0.09
CA LYS A 32 14.43 -30.09 1.55
C LYS A 32 14.84 -28.81 2.28
N SER A 33 15.91 -28.17 1.82
CA SER A 33 16.48 -27.01 2.49
C SER A 33 16.00 -25.68 1.93
N GLY A 34 15.43 -25.66 0.71
CA GLY A 34 15.12 -24.42 -0.01
C GLY A 34 16.34 -23.63 -0.46
N LEU A 35 17.54 -24.13 -0.15
CA LEU A 35 18.78 -23.44 -0.49
C LEU A 35 19.08 -23.58 -1.99
N PRO A 36 19.74 -22.58 -2.58
CA PRO A 36 20.18 -22.66 -3.96
C PRO A 36 21.19 -23.79 -4.16
N LEU A 37 21.05 -24.50 -5.28
CA LEU A 37 21.94 -25.56 -5.68
C LEU A 37 22.94 -25.07 -6.72
N SER A 38 24.20 -24.98 -6.35
CA SER A 38 25.29 -24.70 -7.27
C SER A 38 25.81 -25.99 -7.96
N GLY A 39 26.39 -25.84 -9.18
CA GLY A 39 26.97 -26.96 -9.89
C GLY A 39 25.96 -27.95 -10.50
N VAL A 40 24.68 -27.61 -10.57
CA VAL A 40 23.64 -28.40 -11.24
C VAL A 40 23.78 -28.28 -12.74
N SER A 41 23.82 -29.38 -13.43
CA SER A 41 23.86 -29.44 -14.89
C SER A 41 22.48 -29.21 -15.49
N VAL A 42 22.39 -28.26 -16.42
CA VAL A 42 21.18 -27.91 -17.18
C VAL A 42 21.48 -28.06 -18.66
N SER A 43 20.84 -29.00 -19.33
CA SER A 43 21.11 -29.36 -20.73
C SER A 43 19.82 -29.51 -21.53
N ILE A 44 19.95 -29.41 -22.84
CA ILE A 44 18.86 -29.70 -23.80
C ILE A 44 19.08 -31.09 -24.33
N PRO A 45 18.11 -32.02 -24.19
CA PRO A 45 18.25 -33.38 -24.75
C PRO A 45 18.58 -33.31 -26.23
N GLY A 46 19.64 -34.05 -26.64
CA GLY A 46 20.11 -34.05 -28.03
C GLY A 46 21.05 -32.89 -28.42
N ASN A 47 21.52 -32.09 -27.45
CA ASN A 47 22.47 -31.01 -27.68
C ASN A 47 23.64 -31.16 -26.70
N ASP A 48 24.89 -31.18 -27.21
CA ASP A 48 26.10 -31.38 -26.40
C ASP A 48 26.50 -30.20 -25.50
N LYS A 49 25.75 -29.09 -25.50
CA LYS A 49 26.03 -27.88 -24.72
C LYS A 49 25.05 -27.75 -23.59
N GLY A 50 25.51 -28.05 -22.37
CA GLY A 50 24.85 -27.70 -21.14
C GLY A 50 25.48 -26.49 -20.44
N VAL A 51 24.80 -25.98 -19.41
CA VAL A 51 25.30 -24.98 -18.47
C VAL A 51 25.19 -25.51 -17.05
N ILE A 52 25.99 -24.97 -16.16
CA ILE A 52 25.91 -25.32 -14.74
C ILE A 52 25.40 -24.11 -13.94
N THR A 53 24.68 -24.36 -12.83
CA THR A 53 24.21 -23.29 -11.95
C THR A 53 25.37 -22.64 -11.20
N ASP A 54 25.26 -21.32 -10.99
CA ASP A 54 26.14 -20.57 -10.11
C ASP A 54 25.85 -20.84 -8.62
N GLN A 55 26.53 -20.11 -7.71
CA GLN A 55 26.38 -20.33 -6.25
C GLN A 55 25.01 -19.95 -5.71
N ASP A 56 24.32 -19.03 -6.36
CA ASP A 56 22.95 -18.66 -6.04
C ASP A 56 21.91 -19.57 -6.73
N GLY A 57 22.37 -20.66 -7.36
CA GLY A 57 21.56 -21.61 -8.07
C GLY A 57 21.02 -21.10 -9.42
N HIS A 58 21.48 -19.95 -9.91
CA HIS A 58 21.01 -19.39 -11.18
C HIS A 58 21.69 -20.06 -12.38
N TYR A 59 20.92 -20.25 -13.44
CA TYR A 59 21.39 -20.74 -14.73
C TYR A 59 20.79 -19.96 -15.88
N THR A 60 21.51 -19.93 -16.99
CA THR A 60 21.02 -19.39 -18.26
C THR A 60 21.49 -20.26 -19.41
N ILE A 61 20.58 -20.93 -20.10
CA ILE A 61 20.87 -21.77 -21.26
C ILE A 61 20.30 -21.14 -22.53
N SER A 62 21.16 -21.05 -23.57
CA SER A 62 20.75 -20.52 -24.88
C SER A 62 20.21 -21.61 -25.77
N ILE A 63 19.05 -21.42 -26.37
CA ILE A 63 18.35 -22.38 -27.22
C ILE A 63 18.33 -21.87 -28.66
N LYS A 64 18.94 -22.58 -29.57
CA LYS A 64 19.04 -22.17 -30.98
C LYS A 64 17.78 -22.51 -31.80
N SER A 65 16.97 -23.46 -31.34
CA SER A 65 15.77 -23.92 -32.04
C SER A 65 14.52 -23.26 -31.51
N VAL A 66 13.73 -22.67 -32.36
CA VAL A 66 12.40 -22.05 -32.02
C VAL A 66 11.35 -23.17 -31.94
N GLY A 67 10.47 -23.11 -30.97
CA GLY A 67 9.37 -24.07 -30.77
C GLY A 67 9.38 -24.75 -29.42
N ALA A 68 8.61 -25.83 -29.26
CA ALA A 68 8.57 -26.61 -28.03
C ALA A 68 9.90 -27.35 -27.79
N GLN A 69 10.55 -27.00 -26.67
CA GLN A 69 11.83 -27.58 -26.26
C GLN A 69 11.69 -28.29 -24.92
N SER A 70 12.63 -29.21 -24.64
CA SER A 70 12.75 -29.86 -23.33
C SER A 70 14.09 -29.52 -22.70
N ILE A 71 14.11 -29.38 -21.37
CA ILE A 71 15.33 -29.13 -20.60
C ILE A 71 15.50 -30.26 -19.58
N LYS A 72 16.66 -30.87 -19.59
CA LYS A 72 17.09 -31.87 -18.61
C LYS A 72 17.96 -31.18 -17.55
N ILE A 73 17.64 -31.40 -16.27
CA ILE A 73 18.31 -30.86 -15.11
C ILE A 73 18.75 -31.99 -14.22
N SER A 74 20.06 -32.07 -13.96
CA SER A 74 20.66 -33.18 -13.21
C SER A 74 21.75 -32.71 -12.26
N SER A 75 21.85 -33.33 -11.09
CA SER A 75 22.89 -33.08 -10.09
C SER A 75 23.15 -34.37 -9.30
N VAL A 76 24.39 -34.58 -8.87
CA VAL A 76 24.76 -35.72 -8.03
C VAL A 76 23.97 -35.72 -6.73
N GLY A 77 23.32 -36.83 -6.41
CA GLY A 77 22.47 -36.91 -5.21
C GLY A 77 21.04 -36.41 -5.37
N TYR A 78 20.64 -35.97 -6.55
CA TYR A 78 19.30 -35.49 -6.85
C TYR A 78 18.64 -36.24 -7.98
N LYS A 79 17.30 -36.33 -7.98
CA LYS A 79 16.53 -36.92 -9.08
C LYS A 79 16.64 -36.02 -10.30
N THR A 80 16.99 -36.61 -11.44
CA THR A 80 16.99 -35.89 -12.71
C THR A 80 15.58 -35.48 -13.10
N LYS A 81 15.40 -34.20 -13.49
CA LYS A 81 14.15 -33.66 -14.02
C LYS A 81 14.25 -33.39 -15.51
N LEU A 82 13.22 -33.83 -16.24
CA LEU A 82 12.99 -33.45 -17.63
C LEU A 82 11.75 -32.57 -17.70
N ILE A 83 11.93 -31.32 -18.12
CA ILE A 83 10.86 -30.31 -18.25
C ILE A 83 10.53 -30.18 -19.73
N GLU A 84 9.31 -30.56 -20.11
CA GLU A 84 8.85 -30.60 -21.48
C GLU A 84 7.96 -29.41 -21.85
N ASN A 85 7.73 -29.24 -23.16
CA ASN A 85 6.84 -28.21 -23.71
C ASN A 85 7.19 -26.76 -23.30
N ILE A 86 8.48 -26.45 -23.30
CA ILE A 86 8.95 -25.09 -23.11
C ILE A 86 8.90 -24.38 -24.47
N GLU A 87 7.85 -23.61 -24.74
CA GLU A 87 7.72 -22.88 -26.01
C GLU A 87 8.74 -21.74 -26.06
N VAL A 88 9.81 -21.95 -26.79
CA VAL A 88 10.89 -20.99 -27.00
C VAL A 88 10.67 -20.24 -28.30
N ALA A 89 10.40 -18.95 -28.24
CA ALA A 89 10.40 -18.11 -29.44
C ALA A 89 11.77 -17.45 -29.64
N ALA A 90 12.08 -17.09 -30.85
CA ALA A 90 13.31 -16.36 -31.18
C ALA A 90 13.40 -15.09 -30.34
N SER A 91 14.55 -14.84 -29.73
CA SER A 91 14.81 -13.72 -28.82
C SER A 91 13.93 -13.68 -27.53
N GLN A 92 13.26 -14.75 -27.16
CA GLN A 92 12.49 -14.84 -25.93
C GLN A 92 13.35 -15.36 -24.76
N VAL A 93 13.26 -14.75 -23.58
CA VAL A 93 13.71 -15.32 -22.31
C VAL A 93 12.56 -15.96 -21.59
N ILE A 94 12.81 -17.12 -21.10
CA ILE A 94 11.87 -17.92 -20.35
C ILE A 94 12.43 -18.08 -18.94
N ASN A 95 11.78 -17.51 -17.95
CA ASN A 95 12.13 -17.79 -16.56
C ASN A 95 11.54 -19.14 -16.15
N LEU A 96 12.40 -20.02 -15.60
CA LEU A 96 12.07 -21.37 -15.19
C LEU A 96 12.84 -21.73 -13.93
N ASP A 97 12.24 -21.44 -12.78
CA ASP A 97 12.77 -21.86 -11.48
C ASP A 97 12.45 -23.31 -11.23
N VAL A 98 13.42 -24.07 -10.74
CA VAL A 98 13.31 -25.53 -10.60
C VAL A 98 13.72 -25.96 -9.20
N VAL A 99 12.95 -26.91 -8.65
CA VAL A 99 13.26 -27.53 -7.37
C VAL A 99 13.69 -28.97 -7.62
N LEU A 100 14.87 -29.35 -7.13
CA LEU A 100 15.35 -30.74 -7.23
C LEU A 100 15.09 -31.51 -5.94
N GLU A 101 14.59 -32.72 -6.08
CA GLU A 101 14.40 -33.67 -4.98
C GLU A 101 15.64 -34.55 -4.84
N THR A 102 16.10 -34.79 -3.59
CA THR A 102 17.19 -35.73 -3.32
C THR A 102 16.82 -37.14 -3.78
N ALA A 103 17.73 -37.82 -4.46
CA ALA A 103 17.59 -39.22 -4.80
C ALA A 103 17.81 -40.10 -3.55
N ALA A 104 16.87 -41.00 -3.25
CA ALA A 104 17.15 -42.08 -2.31
C ALA A 104 18.17 -43.03 -2.96
N LYS A 105 19.18 -43.51 -2.21
CA LYS A 105 20.18 -44.44 -2.71
C LYS A 105 19.54 -45.61 -3.47
N THR A 106 19.64 -45.63 -4.78
CA THR A 106 19.86 -46.78 -5.66
C THR A 106 19.44 -46.43 -7.12
N GLU A 107 20.33 -46.45 -8.00
CA GLU A 107 20.45 -46.91 -9.41
C GLU A 107 19.25 -46.88 -10.38
N GLU A 108 18.36 -45.91 -10.37
CA GLU A 108 17.59 -45.64 -11.58
C GLU A 108 17.42 -44.13 -11.76
N GLU A 109 17.83 -43.64 -12.94
CA GLU A 109 17.59 -42.26 -13.33
C GLU A 109 16.08 -42.02 -13.49
N ILE A 110 15.42 -41.56 -12.42
CA ILE A 110 13.99 -41.28 -12.47
C ILE A 110 13.81 -39.93 -13.16
N ILE A 111 13.40 -39.96 -14.41
CA ILE A 111 13.06 -38.76 -15.17
C ILE A 111 11.66 -38.30 -14.78
N ILE A 112 11.54 -37.15 -14.16
CA ILE A 112 10.27 -36.52 -13.80
C ILE A 112 9.89 -35.55 -14.93
N LYS A 113 8.86 -35.91 -15.71
CA LYS A 113 8.31 -35.04 -16.75
C LYS A 113 7.38 -34.00 -16.12
N THR A 114 7.59 -32.73 -16.40
CA THR A 114 6.76 -31.64 -15.92
C THR A 114 6.69 -30.51 -16.95
N THR A 115 5.70 -29.62 -16.87
CA THR A 115 5.60 -28.45 -17.75
C THR A 115 6.24 -27.23 -17.08
N ARG A 116 6.76 -26.27 -17.87
CA ARG A 116 7.29 -25.01 -17.39
C ARG A 116 6.38 -24.32 -16.35
N ARG A 117 5.07 -24.25 -16.64
CA ARG A 117 4.08 -23.61 -15.76
C ARG A 117 3.97 -24.30 -14.40
N GLN A 118 3.99 -25.61 -14.40
CA GLN A 118 3.95 -26.39 -13.16
C GLN A 118 5.21 -26.18 -12.34
N GLU A 119 6.35 -26.07 -12.98
CA GLU A 119 7.64 -25.91 -12.30
C GLU A 119 7.81 -24.54 -11.66
N THR A 120 7.49 -23.45 -12.35
CA THR A 120 7.56 -22.11 -11.79
C THR A 120 6.64 -21.93 -10.56
N THR A 121 5.43 -22.49 -10.60
CA THR A 121 4.53 -22.48 -9.44
C THR A 121 5.03 -23.39 -8.33
N ALA A 122 5.65 -24.54 -8.67
CA ALA A 122 6.25 -25.45 -7.70
C ALA A 122 7.44 -24.84 -6.97
N ALA A 123 8.27 -24.05 -7.65
CA ALA A 123 9.40 -23.37 -7.05
C ALA A 123 8.95 -22.36 -5.96
N LEU A 124 7.86 -21.63 -6.23
CA LEU A 124 7.28 -20.70 -5.23
C LEU A 124 6.70 -21.42 -4.02
N ILE A 125 5.95 -22.49 -4.26
CA ILE A 125 5.39 -23.32 -3.19
C ILE A 125 6.52 -23.99 -2.39
N ALA A 126 7.60 -24.38 -3.06
CA ALA A 126 8.78 -24.90 -2.37
C ALA A 126 9.47 -23.83 -1.51
N TYR A 127 9.54 -22.58 -1.98
CA TYR A 127 10.00 -21.45 -1.15
C TYR A 127 9.12 -21.29 0.09
N GLN A 128 7.80 -21.24 -0.08
CA GLN A 128 6.84 -21.13 1.03
C GLN A 128 6.96 -22.32 2.00
N LYS A 129 7.15 -23.53 1.48
CA LYS A 129 7.33 -24.76 2.28
C LYS A 129 8.61 -24.71 3.11
N ASN A 130 9.69 -24.14 2.58
CA ASN A 130 11.04 -24.23 3.16
C ASN A 130 11.46 -22.96 3.92
N THR A 131 10.68 -21.87 3.82
CA THR A 131 10.96 -20.65 4.58
C THR A 131 10.95 -20.88 6.09
N ASN A 132 11.73 -20.11 6.82
CA ASN A 132 11.84 -20.20 8.27
C ASN A 132 10.66 -19.58 9.03
N THR A 133 9.73 -18.93 8.28
CA THR A 133 8.56 -18.22 8.84
C THR A 133 7.28 -18.72 8.19
N VAL A 134 6.15 -18.33 8.75
CA VAL A 134 4.87 -18.44 8.06
C VAL A 134 4.80 -17.32 7.03
N ALA A 135 5.12 -17.63 5.77
CA ALA A 135 5.14 -16.66 4.67
C ALA A 135 4.28 -17.11 3.50
N GLN A 136 3.81 -16.13 2.72
CA GLN A 136 3.14 -16.31 1.43
C GLN A 136 3.91 -15.54 0.38
N VAL A 137 3.99 -16.09 -0.84
CA VAL A 137 4.78 -15.50 -1.92
C VAL A 137 3.93 -15.32 -3.17
N VAL A 138 4.00 -14.12 -3.75
CA VAL A 138 3.43 -13.79 -5.06
C VAL A 138 4.57 -13.55 -6.04
N SER A 139 4.62 -14.32 -7.12
CA SER A 139 5.69 -14.22 -8.11
C SER A 139 5.44 -13.17 -9.17
N ALA A 140 6.53 -12.74 -9.84
CA ALA A 140 6.47 -11.92 -11.05
C ALA A 140 5.53 -12.51 -12.12
N GLU A 141 5.48 -13.84 -12.26
CA GLU A 141 4.59 -14.48 -13.24
C GLU A 141 3.12 -14.37 -12.84
N SER A 142 2.81 -14.58 -11.54
CA SER A 142 1.45 -14.37 -11.02
C SER A 142 1.03 -12.90 -11.16
N ILE A 143 1.94 -11.97 -10.88
CA ILE A 143 1.72 -10.53 -11.04
C ILE A 143 1.46 -10.19 -12.52
N LYS A 144 2.29 -10.70 -13.42
CA LYS A 144 2.12 -10.46 -14.87
C LYS A 144 0.81 -11.00 -15.43
N ARG A 145 0.29 -12.09 -14.85
CA ARG A 145 -0.99 -12.70 -15.25
C ARG A 145 -2.21 -12.05 -14.62
N SER A 146 -2.01 -11.25 -13.59
CA SER A 146 -3.09 -10.54 -12.93
C SER A 146 -3.46 -9.24 -13.67
N PRO A 147 -4.71 -8.75 -13.54
CA PRO A 147 -5.13 -7.47 -14.11
C PRO A 147 -4.55 -6.26 -13.40
N ASP A 148 -3.77 -6.51 -12.38
CA ASP A 148 -3.41 -5.55 -11.36
C ASP A 148 -2.48 -4.48 -11.91
N LYS A 149 -2.80 -3.23 -11.62
CA LYS A 149 -2.02 -2.07 -12.06
C LYS A 149 -0.92 -1.72 -11.08
N ASN A 150 -1.14 -2.02 -9.81
CA ASN A 150 -0.24 -1.68 -8.72
C ASN A 150 -0.19 -2.81 -7.66
N THR A 151 0.68 -2.66 -6.69
CA THR A 151 0.90 -3.66 -5.65
C THR A 151 -0.32 -3.86 -4.75
N SER A 152 -1.14 -2.84 -4.49
CA SER A 152 -2.34 -3.00 -3.67
C SER A 152 -3.37 -3.93 -4.33
N GLU A 153 -3.54 -3.81 -5.64
CA GLU A 153 -4.43 -4.71 -6.39
C GLU A 153 -3.92 -6.15 -6.40
N ILE A 154 -2.59 -6.35 -6.48
CA ILE A 154 -1.97 -7.68 -6.39
C ILE A 154 -2.25 -8.29 -5.00
N LEU A 155 -2.08 -7.49 -3.95
CA LEU A 155 -2.24 -7.96 -2.57
C LEU A 155 -3.68 -8.38 -2.22
N LYS A 156 -4.70 -7.82 -2.87
CA LYS A 156 -6.09 -8.30 -2.75
C LYS A 156 -6.27 -9.79 -3.03
N ARG A 157 -5.34 -10.38 -3.82
CA ARG A 157 -5.39 -11.79 -4.24
C ARG A 157 -4.66 -12.71 -3.29
N VAL A 158 -3.94 -12.12 -2.33
CA VAL A 158 -3.14 -12.88 -1.37
C VAL A 158 -4.03 -13.36 -0.23
N PRO A 159 -3.93 -14.63 0.14
CA PRO A 159 -4.70 -15.20 1.23
C PRO A 159 -4.58 -14.42 2.56
N GLY A 160 -5.73 -14.16 3.20
CA GLY A 160 -5.81 -13.45 4.48
C GLY A 160 -5.47 -11.96 4.41
N ILE A 161 -5.46 -11.39 3.18
CA ILE A 161 -5.28 -9.96 2.97
C ILE A 161 -6.57 -9.37 2.37
N SER A 162 -6.97 -8.23 2.87
CA SER A 162 -7.94 -7.35 2.25
C SER A 162 -7.35 -5.95 2.09
N ILE A 163 -7.95 -5.15 1.20
CA ILE A 163 -7.49 -3.80 0.91
C ILE A 163 -8.57 -2.80 1.32
N GLN A 164 -8.18 -1.82 2.10
CA GLN A 164 -9.01 -0.68 2.48
C GLN A 164 -8.70 0.52 1.57
N GLU A 165 -9.74 1.24 1.14
CA GLU A 165 -9.63 2.45 0.29
C GLU A 165 -8.82 2.25 -1.01
N GLY A 166 -8.63 1.00 -1.44
CA GLY A 166 -7.83 0.66 -2.62
C GLY A 166 -6.31 0.78 -2.45
N LYS A 167 -5.81 1.11 -1.26
CA LYS A 167 -4.40 1.45 -0.98
C LYS A 167 -3.78 0.67 0.16
N TYR A 168 -4.52 0.48 1.27
CA TYR A 168 -3.99 0.03 2.55
C TYR A 168 -4.31 -1.43 2.79
N ILE A 169 -3.33 -2.17 3.29
CA ILE A 169 -3.52 -3.59 3.54
C ILE A 169 -4.05 -3.85 4.96
N ILE A 170 -4.93 -4.83 5.02
CA ILE A 170 -5.43 -5.45 6.25
C ILE A 170 -5.01 -6.91 6.21
N VAL A 171 -4.18 -7.33 7.15
CA VAL A 171 -3.73 -8.72 7.27
C VAL A 171 -4.36 -9.36 8.49
N ARG A 172 -4.97 -10.53 8.33
CA ARG A 172 -5.67 -11.23 9.42
C ARG A 172 -6.74 -10.37 10.11
N GLY A 173 -7.43 -9.55 9.32
CA GLY A 173 -8.43 -8.61 9.83
C GLY A 173 -7.87 -7.45 10.66
N LEU A 174 -6.57 -7.41 10.95
CA LEU A 174 -5.95 -6.30 11.69
C LEU A 174 -5.78 -5.08 10.78
N ASN A 175 -6.20 -3.93 11.30
CA ASN A 175 -6.14 -2.63 10.63
C ASN A 175 -4.72 -2.34 10.09
N ASP A 176 -4.65 -1.47 9.11
CA ASP A 176 -3.45 -1.03 8.41
C ASP A 176 -2.29 -0.64 9.34
N ARG A 177 -2.56 0.03 10.48
CA ARG A 177 -1.55 0.40 11.48
C ARG A 177 -0.73 -0.77 12.06
N TYR A 178 -1.27 -2.00 12.00
CA TYR A 178 -0.64 -3.22 12.50
C TYR A 178 0.22 -3.93 11.46
N ASN A 179 0.33 -3.38 10.25
CA ASN A 179 1.08 -3.94 9.14
C ASN A 179 2.29 -3.07 8.81
N GLN A 180 3.35 -3.69 8.31
CA GLN A 180 4.60 -3.00 7.99
C GLN A 180 5.10 -3.40 6.61
N THR A 181 5.93 -2.55 5.98
CA THR A 181 6.45 -2.75 4.64
C THR A 181 7.96 -2.69 4.60
N MET A 182 8.55 -3.58 3.81
CA MET A 182 9.96 -3.51 3.42
C MET A 182 10.05 -3.36 1.90
N LEU A 183 10.92 -2.50 1.44
CA LEU A 183 11.27 -2.36 0.02
C LEU A 183 12.69 -2.88 -0.20
N ASN A 184 12.83 -3.93 -1.01
CA ASN A 184 14.12 -4.58 -1.27
C ASN A 184 14.89 -4.99 0.02
N GLY A 185 14.17 -5.46 1.03
CA GLY A 185 14.75 -5.87 2.31
C GLY A 185 14.92 -4.76 3.34
N ILE A 186 14.64 -3.49 2.99
CA ILE A 186 14.84 -2.34 3.86
C ILE A 186 13.51 -1.85 4.41
N LEU A 187 13.44 -1.61 5.71
CA LEU A 187 12.23 -1.15 6.39
C LEU A 187 11.80 0.23 5.90
N MET A 188 10.53 0.35 5.52
CA MET A 188 9.95 1.61 5.06
C MET A 188 9.15 2.28 6.18
N GLY A 189 9.17 3.61 6.22
CA GLY A 189 8.27 4.40 7.03
C GLY A 189 6.85 4.45 6.47
N THR A 190 5.96 5.16 7.14
CA THR A 190 4.63 5.49 6.62
C THR A 190 4.75 6.35 5.37
N THR A 191 3.86 6.14 4.39
CA THR A 191 3.71 7.01 3.21
C THR A 191 2.53 7.97 3.34
N GLU A 192 1.77 7.84 4.42
CA GLU A 192 0.64 8.72 4.72
C GLU A 192 0.96 9.52 6.00
N PRO A 193 1.18 10.83 5.89
CA PRO A 193 1.57 11.64 7.06
C PRO A 193 0.51 11.70 8.15
N ASP A 194 -0.75 11.54 7.77
CA ASP A 194 -1.90 11.69 8.64
C ASP A 194 -2.33 10.40 9.35
N ARG A 195 -1.76 9.26 8.96
CA ARG A 195 -2.07 7.96 9.59
C ARG A 195 -0.88 6.99 9.50
N LYS A 196 -0.82 6.06 10.44
CA LYS A 196 0.23 5.03 10.45
C LYS A 196 -0.08 3.94 9.45
N THR A 197 0.28 4.15 8.19
CA THR A 197 0.05 3.17 7.13
C THR A 197 1.01 3.35 5.97
N PHE A 198 1.11 2.31 5.15
CA PHE A 198 1.85 2.35 3.90
C PHE A 198 0.90 2.19 2.72
N SER A 199 0.99 3.09 1.74
CA SER A 199 0.17 3.09 0.55
C SER A 199 0.79 2.18 -0.52
N PHE A 200 0.19 1.02 -0.78
CA PHE A 200 0.73 0.03 -1.72
C PHE A 200 0.44 0.34 -3.19
N ASP A 201 -0.38 1.33 -3.47
CA ASP A 201 -0.65 1.79 -4.84
C ASP A 201 0.53 2.54 -5.48
N ILE A 202 1.49 3.02 -4.68
CA ILE A 202 2.68 3.72 -5.17
C ILE A 202 3.63 2.83 -5.99
N PHE A 203 3.51 1.49 -5.88
CA PHE A 203 4.34 0.57 -6.64
C PHE A 203 3.58 -0.02 -7.81
N PRO A 204 3.85 0.39 -9.06
CA PRO A 204 3.27 -0.23 -10.24
C PRO A 204 3.61 -1.71 -10.34
N ALA A 205 2.63 -2.53 -10.69
CA ALA A 205 2.80 -3.98 -10.83
C ALA A 205 3.96 -4.37 -11.76
N GLY A 206 4.18 -3.60 -12.83
CA GLY A 206 5.25 -3.83 -13.80
C GLY A 206 6.67 -3.69 -13.25
N MET A 207 6.86 -3.02 -12.10
CA MET A 207 8.16 -2.82 -11.46
C MET A 207 8.51 -3.90 -10.43
N ILE A 208 7.53 -4.72 -10.03
CA ILE A 208 7.69 -5.71 -8.98
C ILE A 208 8.21 -7.02 -9.55
N ASP A 209 9.16 -7.62 -8.84
CA ASP A 209 9.65 -8.98 -9.10
C ASP A 209 8.84 -9.99 -8.29
N ASN A 210 8.75 -9.81 -6.99
CA ASN A 210 7.93 -10.64 -6.11
C ASN A 210 7.46 -9.87 -4.88
N LEU A 211 6.43 -10.43 -4.22
CA LEU A 211 5.95 -9.98 -2.92
C LEU A 211 6.03 -11.15 -1.94
N ILE A 212 6.53 -10.89 -0.73
CA ILE A 212 6.58 -11.87 0.35
C ILE A 212 5.84 -11.29 1.55
N ILE A 213 4.85 -12.02 2.03
CA ILE A 213 4.04 -11.61 3.17
C ILE A 213 4.35 -12.53 4.34
N ASN A 214 5.09 -12.01 5.31
CA ASN A 214 5.43 -12.72 6.53
C ASN A 214 4.33 -12.51 7.57
N LYS A 215 3.86 -13.59 8.18
CA LYS A 215 2.82 -13.60 9.22
C LYS A 215 3.34 -14.05 10.58
N ALA A 216 4.56 -14.56 10.66
CA ALA A 216 5.25 -14.88 11.90
C ALA A 216 6.58 -14.14 11.99
N PHE A 217 6.92 -13.65 13.17
CA PHE A 217 8.10 -12.84 13.43
C PHE A 217 9.35 -13.72 13.55
N VAL A 218 10.46 -13.22 13.04
CA VAL A 218 11.82 -13.68 13.32
C VAL A 218 12.72 -12.50 13.70
N PRO A 219 13.77 -12.68 14.52
CA PRO A 219 14.59 -11.58 15.04
C PRO A 219 15.27 -10.69 14.00
N GLU A 220 15.52 -11.18 12.79
CA GLU A 220 16.07 -10.39 11.68
C GLU A 220 15.10 -9.31 11.17
N PHE A 221 13.80 -9.47 11.38
CA PHE A 221 12.82 -8.48 10.98
C PHE A 221 12.60 -7.41 12.05
N SER A 222 12.18 -6.22 11.63
CA SER A 222 11.68 -5.20 12.56
C SER A 222 10.55 -5.78 13.43
N GLY A 223 10.51 -5.40 14.70
CA GLY A 223 9.45 -5.81 15.62
C GLY A 223 8.16 -5.01 15.51
N GLU A 224 8.09 -4.01 14.64
CA GLU A 224 6.99 -3.04 14.61
C GLU A 224 5.83 -3.47 13.70
N TRP A 225 5.27 -4.65 13.94
CA TRP A 225 4.07 -5.15 13.25
C TRP A 225 3.38 -6.28 14.03
N ALA A 226 2.12 -6.53 13.74
CA ALA A 226 1.34 -7.60 14.37
C ALA A 226 0.46 -8.36 13.36
N GLY A 227 0.03 -7.73 12.28
CA GLY A 227 -0.76 -8.37 11.21
C GLY A 227 0.14 -9.11 10.23
N GLY A 228 0.94 -8.36 9.49
CA GLY A 228 1.89 -8.89 8.51
C GLY A 228 2.99 -7.91 8.14
N LEU A 229 4.14 -8.47 7.74
CA LEU A 229 5.25 -7.73 7.13
C LEU A 229 5.29 -8.04 5.65
N VAL A 230 5.01 -7.05 4.81
CA VAL A 230 5.03 -7.16 3.36
C VAL A 230 6.37 -6.72 2.82
N GLN A 231 7.07 -7.63 2.18
CA GLN A 231 8.30 -7.33 1.47
C GLN A 231 7.98 -7.14 -0.02
N VAL A 232 8.25 -5.95 -0.53
CA VAL A 232 8.13 -5.59 -1.94
C VAL A 232 9.52 -5.65 -2.56
N ASN A 233 9.75 -6.61 -3.45
CA ASN A 233 11.01 -6.74 -4.14
C ASN A 233 10.85 -6.25 -5.58
N THR A 234 11.62 -5.24 -5.95
CA THR A 234 11.61 -4.67 -7.31
C THR A 234 12.52 -5.48 -8.22
N LYS A 235 12.25 -5.44 -9.53
CA LYS A 235 13.09 -6.09 -10.54
C LYS A 235 14.53 -5.61 -10.40
N ASP A 236 15.45 -6.55 -10.46
CA ASP A 236 16.89 -6.36 -10.30
C ASP A 236 17.61 -6.59 -11.66
N VAL A 237 18.41 -7.66 -11.77
CA VAL A 237 19.08 -8.00 -13.02
C VAL A 237 18.09 -8.68 -13.96
N PRO A 238 17.78 -8.12 -15.12
CA PRO A 238 16.98 -8.84 -16.08
C PRO A 238 17.81 -9.97 -16.68
N ALA A 239 17.15 -11.07 -16.93
CA ALA A 239 17.79 -12.20 -17.60
C ALA A 239 18.23 -11.89 -19.03
N LYS A 240 17.53 -11.02 -19.70
CA LYS A 240 17.80 -10.49 -21.04
C LYS A 240 17.46 -9.02 -21.15
N ASN A 241 18.08 -8.39 -22.12
CA ASN A 241 17.61 -7.11 -22.61
C ASN A 241 16.15 -7.25 -23.05
N TYR A 242 15.32 -6.35 -22.58
CA TYR A 242 13.91 -6.27 -22.95
C TYR A 242 13.46 -4.81 -22.99
N PHE A 243 12.42 -4.58 -23.76
CA PHE A 243 11.73 -3.30 -23.79
C PHE A 243 10.23 -3.55 -23.92
N ASN A 244 9.45 -2.99 -23.00
CA ASN A 244 8.01 -3.21 -22.93
C ASN A 244 7.29 -1.87 -22.84
N ILE A 245 6.23 -1.73 -23.65
CA ILE A 245 5.32 -0.58 -23.66
C ILE A 245 3.93 -1.10 -23.32
N ALA A 246 3.20 -0.40 -22.45
CA ALA A 246 1.78 -0.65 -22.25
C ALA A 246 1.00 0.66 -22.20
N ILE A 247 -0.16 0.68 -22.86
CA ILE A 247 -1.08 1.80 -22.94
C ILE A 247 -2.46 1.31 -22.54
N GLY A 248 -3.13 2.05 -21.67
CA GLY A 248 -4.46 1.69 -21.21
C GLY A 248 -5.38 2.88 -21.10
N THR A 249 -6.66 2.59 -21.24
CA THR A 249 -7.76 3.53 -21.02
C THR A 249 -8.89 2.85 -20.28
N GLY A 250 -9.83 3.61 -19.73
CA GLY A 250 -10.98 3.07 -19.03
C GLY A 250 -11.87 4.17 -18.49
N PHE A 251 -12.95 3.77 -17.84
CA PHE A 251 -13.89 4.71 -17.24
C PHE A 251 -14.56 4.10 -16.00
N ASN A 252 -15.11 4.97 -15.16
CA ASN A 252 -15.93 4.59 -14.03
C ASN A 252 -17.41 4.91 -14.31
N THR A 253 -18.31 4.00 -13.95
CA THR A 253 -19.76 4.11 -14.22
C THR A 253 -20.44 5.24 -13.45
N GLN A 254 -19.85 5.73 -12.36
CA GLN A 254 -20.34 6.92 -11.64
C GLN A 254 -19.83 8.24 -12.26
N THR A 255 -18.86 8.17 -13.19
CA THR A 255 -18.22 9.35 -13.75
C THR A 255 -18.65 9.59 -15.21
N ILE A 256 -18.54 8.54 -16.04
CA ILE A 256 -18.74 8.67 -17.49
C ILE A 256 -20.14 9.18 -17.85
N GLY A 257 -20.20 10.20 -18.69
CA GLY A 257 -21.46 10.81 -19.14
C GLY A 257 -22.25 11.54 -18.05
N LYS A 258 -21.63 11.85 -16.91
CA LYS A 258 -22.25 12.61 -15.82
C LYS A 258 -21.52 13.93 -15.62
N ASP A 259 -22.19 14.87 -14.94
CA ASP A 259 -21.55 16.12 -14.53
C ASP A 259 -20.31 15.86 -13.69
N PHE A 260 -19.22 16.53 -14.01
CA PHE A 260 -17.95 16.46 -13.31
C PHE A 260 -17.43 17.87 -13.02
N TYR A 261 -17.24 18.17 -11.74
CA TYR A 261 -16.73 19.46 -11.31
C TYR A 261 -15.21 19.46 -11.23
N THR A 262 -14.60 20.52 -11.74
CA THR A 262 -13.16 20.81 -11.65
C THR A 262 -12.97 22.25 -11.24
N TYR A 263 -11.75 22.67 -10.97
CA TYR A 263 -11.39 24.05 -10.77
C TYR A 263 -10.11 24.42 -11.51
N LYS A 264 -9.94 25.69 -11.81
CA LYS A 264 -8.75 26.18 -12.49
C LYS A 264 -7.50 25.95 -11.63
N GLY A 265 -6.53 25.25 -12.18
CA GLY A 265 -5.26 24.90 -11.55
C GLY A 265 -4.04 25.32 -12.36
N GLY A 266 -2.88 24.86 -11.93
CA GLY A 266 -1.59 25.06 -12.60
C GLY A 266 -1.42 24.25 -13.88
N LYS A 267 -0.38 24.57 -14.65
CA LYS A 267 -0.07 23.86 -15.92
C LYS A 267 0.46 22.44 -15.68
N LEU A 268 1.04 22.17 -14.49
CA LEU A 268 1.59 20.87 -14.14
C LEU A 268 0.63 19.99 -13.31
N ASP A 269 -0.63 20.40 -13.16
CA ASP A 269 -1.65 19.61 -12.43
C ASP A 269 -1.81 18.18 -12.99
N TRP A 270 -1.57 17.96 -14.29
CA TRP A 270 -1.61 16.65 -14.90
C TRP A 270 -0.50 15.72 -14.43
N LEU A 271 0.59 16.25 -13.84
CA LEU A 271 1.63 15.52 -13.11
C LEU A 271 1.40 15.48 -11.60
N GLY A 272 0.33 16.11 -11.10
CA GLY A 272 0.09 16.20 -9.67
C GLY A 272 1.05 17.12 -8.91
N ILE A 273 1.70 18.02 -9.63
CA ILE A 273 2.69 18.98 -9.09
C ILE A 273 2.12 20.40 -9.24
N ASP A 274 2.16 21.17 -8.15
CA ASP A 274 1.86 22.61 -8.25
C ASP A 274 3.05 23.36 -8.85
N ASP A 275 2.79 24.20 -9.84
CA ASP A 275 3.80 25.00 -10.56
C ASP A 275 3.95 26.44 -10.00
N GLY A 276 3.59 26.65 -8.75
CA GLY A 276 3.54 27.95 -8.08
C GLY A 276 2.20 28.66 -8.29
N PHE A 277 1.26 28.05 -9.00
CA PHE A 277 -0.05 28.65 -9.22
C PHE A 277 -0.85 28.85 -7.93
N ARG A 278 -0.69 27.92 -6.96
CA ARG A 278 -1.35 27.92 -5.65
C ARG A 278 -0.42 28.30 -4.50
N GLU A 279 0.79 28.78 -4.76
CA GLU A 279 1.73 29.17 -3.72
C GLU A 279 1.21 30.31 -2.84
N ILE A 280 1.67 30.35 -1.60
CA ILE A 280 1.50 31.51 -0.73
C ILE A 280 2.19 32.71 -1.40
N PRO A 281 1.52 33.88 -1.50
CA PRO A 281 2.13 35.07 -2.09
C PRO A 281 3.49 35.38 -1.46
N SER A 282 4.53 35.56 -2.26
CA SER A 282 5.91 35.77 -1.81
C SER A 282 6.08 37.02 -0.93
N SER A 283 5.17 38.00 -1.08
CA SER A 283 5.11 39.21 -0.25
C SER A 283 4.44 39.00 1.11
N LEU A 284 3.83 37.83 1.35
CA LEU A 284 3.23 37.53 2.65
C LEU A 284 4.34 37.28 3.69
N PRO A 285 4.32 37.95 4.83
CA PRO A 285 5.36 37.78 5.85
C PRO A 285 5.35 36.36 6.45
N VAL A 286 6.50 35.92 6.96
CA VAL A 286 6.60 34.68 7.75
C VAL A 286 5.67 34.71 8.96
N LYS A 287 5.28 33.56 9.46
CA LYS A 287 4.24 33.38 10.50
C LYS A 287 4.43 34.26 11.72
N SER A 288 5.66 34.35 12.27
CA SER A 288 5.96 35.19 13.44
C SER A 288 5.74 36.69 13.17
N LYS A 289 6.19 37.18 12.02
CA LYS A 289 5.99 38.57 11.60
C LYS A 289 4.52 38.85 11.25
N PHE A 290 3.81 37.94 10.64
CA PHE A 290 2.38 38.04 10.38
C PHE A 290 1.61 38.14 11.70
N ALA A 291 1.93 37.33 12.71
CA ALA A 291 1.27 37.34 14.00
C ALA A 291 1.39 38.70 14.71
N SER A 292 2.51 39.41 14.55
CA SER A 292 2.77 40.70 15.17
C SER A 292 2.15 41.91 14.42
N LEU A 293 1.57 41.72 13.24
CA LEU A 293 0.94 42.78 12.50
C LEU A 293 -0.38 43.22 13.15
N GLU A 294 -0.70 44.51 12.99
CA GLU A 294 -2.01 45.04 13.33
C GLU A 294 -3.12 44.44 12.45
N ARG A 295 -4.36 44.45 12.94
CA ARG A 295 -5.51 43.85 12.26
C ARG A 295 -5.71 44.43 10.85
N GLU A 296 -5.53 45.73 10.69
CA GLU A 296 -5.65 46.39 9.40
C GLU A 296 -4.64 45.87 8.37
N ASN A 297 -3.37 45.80 8.76
CA ASN A 297 -2.31 45.30 7.90
C ASN A 297 -2.51 43.82 7.53
N LYS A 298 -3.02 42.98 8.46
CA LYS A 298 -3.37 41.61 8.19
C LYS A 298 -4.47 41.49 7.11
N SER A 299 -5.50 42.30 7.25
CA SER A 299 -6.66 42.30 6.35
C SER A 299 -6.27 42.70 4.92
N GLU A 300 -5.42 43.75 4.79
CA GLU A 300 -4.88 44.18 3.50
C GLU A 300 -4.10 43.05 2.78
N LEU A 301 -3.39 42.18 3.50
CA LEU A 301 -2.67 41.03 2.94
C LEU A 301 -3.61 40.02 2.32
N GLY A 302 -4.88 39.96 2.71
CA GLY A 302 -5.88 39.09 2.07
C GLY A 302 -6.07 39.39 0.57
N LYS A 303 -5.82 40.63 0.14
CA LYS A 303 -5.90 41.06 -1.28
C LYS A 303 -4.81 40.44 -2.17
N LEU A 304 -3.69 39.94 -1.57
CA LEU A 304 -2.57 39.36 -2.30
C LEU A 304 -2.87 37.97 -2.86
N PHE A 305 -3.84 37.29 -2.28
CA PHE A 305 -4.18 35.94 -2.70
C PHE A 305 -4.96 35.93 -4.00
N LYS A 306 -4.54 35.10 -4.95
CA LYS A 306 -5.26 34.95 -6.20
C LYS A 306 -6.67 34.45 -5.93
N ASN A 307 -7.65 35.16 -6.48
CA ASN A 307 -9.02 34.68 -6.47
C ASN A 307 -9.20 33.68 -7.61
N VAL A 308 -9.09 32.39 -7.30
CA VAL A 308 -9.23 31.31 -8.27
C VAL A 308 -10.31 30.36 -7.78
N TRP A 309 -11.42 30.91 -7.38
CA TRP A 309 -12.58 30.11 -7.03
C TRP A 309 -13.44 29.96 -8.28
N SER A 310 -13.37 28.80 -8.91
CA SER A 310 -14.39 28.36 -9.84
C SER A 310 -14.46 26.85 -9.79
N ALA A 311 -15.50 26.32 -9.16
CA ALA A 311 -15.89 24.96 -9.38
C ALA A 311 -16.62 24.91 -10.71
N ASP A 312 -15.87 24.69 -11.81
CA ASP A 312 -16.45 24.68 -13.14
C ASP A 312 -17.06 23.32 -13.44
N LYS A 313 -18.31 23.34 -13.86
CA LYS A 313 -19.00 22.15 -14.34
C LYS A 313 -18.51 21.86 -15.78
N ASN A 314 -17.70 20.84 -15.94
CA ASN A 314 -17.45 20.30 -17.27
C ASN A 314 -18.72 19.61 -17.78
N THR A 315 -19.35 20.20 -18.78
CA THR A 315 -20.41 19.54 -19.54
C THR A 315 -19.81 18.35 -20.25
N SER A 316 -20.36 17.18 -20.01
CA SER A 316 -19.99 15.85 -20.47
C SER A 316 -19.29 15.77 -21.83
N ASN A 317 -17.98 15.90 -21.87
CA ASN A 317 -17.16 15.47 -22.99
C ASN A 317 -16.54 14.14 -22.62
N PHE A 318 -16.93 13.08 -23.29
CA PHE A 318 -16.60 11.69 -23.04
C PHE A 318 -15.09 11.44 -22.85
N LEU A 319 -14.23 12.08 -23.65
CA LEU A 319 -12.79 11.87 -23.64
C LEU A 319 -12.03 12.42 -22.41
N PRO A 320 -12.35 13.59 -21.86
CA PRO A 320 -11.67 14.09 -20.65
C PRO A 320 -11.93 13.27 -19.41
N GLU A 321 -13.04 12.51 -19.35
CA GLU A 321 -13.45 11.70 -18.20
C GLU A 321 -12.90 10.27 -18.21
N MET A 322 -12.12 9.92 -19.23
CA MET A 322 -11.49 8.60 -19.33
C MET A 322 -10.21 8.51 -18.51
N ASN A 323 -10.06 7.42 -17.79
CA ASN A 323 -8.81 7.04 -17.14
C ASN A 323 -7.74 6.77 -18.20
N ARG A 324 -6.49 7.09 -17.91
CA ARG A 324 -5.36 6.91 -18.81
C ARG A 324 -4.21 6.25 -18.08
N SER A 325 -3.55 5.29 -18.71
CA SER A 325 -2.35 4.69 -18.19
C SER A 325 -1.30 4.49 -19.26
N PHE A 326 -0.06 4.70 -18.90
CA PHE A 326 1.11 4.48 -19.74
C PHE A 326 2.20 3.82 -18.91
N GLN A 327 2.84 2.78 -19.43
CA GLN A 327 3.98 2.14 -18.81
C GLN A 327 5.06 1.88 -19.86
N LEU A 328 6.28 2.22 -19.49
CA LEU A 328 7.49 1.94 -20.24
C LEU A 328 8.45 1.19 -19.32
N SER A 329 9.03 0.09 -19.77
CA SER A 329 10.07 -0.58 -18.99
C SER A 329 11.10 -1.23 -19.92
N GLY A 330 12.36 -1.09 -19.54
CA GLY A 330 13.48 -1.71 -20.23
C GLY A 330 14.48 -2.28 -19.26
N GLY A 331 15.19 -3.29 -19.71
CA GLY A 331 16.24 -3.91 -18.91
C GLY A 331 17.40 -4.36 -19.77
N ILE A 332 18.59 -4.15 -19.25
CA ILE A 332 19.87 -4.51 -19.89
C ILE A 332 20.61 -5.49 -18.98
N ASN A 333 21.14 -6.55 -19.58
CA ASN A 333 22.06 -7.47 -18.94
C ASN A 333 23.29 -7.61 -19.84
N LYS A 334 24.43 -7.14 -19.34
CA LYS A 334 25.69 -7.15 -20.07
C LYS A 334 26.72 -7.99 -19.31
N ASN A 335 27.29 -9.00 -19.98
CA ASN A 335 28.42 -9.73 -19.45
C ASN A 335 29.69 -8.89 -19.58
N LEU A 336 30.44 -8.77 -18.48
CA LEU A 336 31.69 -8.00 -18.40
C LEU A 336 32.96 -8.90 -18.48
N GLY A 337 32.79 -10.20 -18.65
CA GLY A 337 33.89 -11.19 -18.56
C GLY A 337 34.09 -11.71 -17.13
N ASN A 338 34.89 -12.75 -16.95
CA ASN A 338 35.24 -13.37 -15.66
C ASN A 338 34.03 -13.63 -14.73
N ASN A 339 32.94 -14.16 -15.30
CA ASN A 339 31.66 -14.39 -14.61
C ASN A 339 31.04 -13.12 -13.98
N SER A 340 31.46 -11.92 -14.39
CA SER A 340 30.92 -10.66 -13.93
C SER A 340 29.82 -10.17 -14.88
N LYS A 341 28.78 -9.55 -14.32
CA LYS A 341 27.60 -9.07 -15.06
C LYS A 341 27.19 -7.68 -14.56
N LEU A 342 26.76 -6.84 -15.51
CA LEU A 342 26.08 -5.58 -15.20
C LEU A 342 24.60 -5.71 -15.61
N GLY A 343 23.72 -5.54 -14.67
CA GLY A 343 22.28 -5.46 -14.88
C GLY A 343 21.79 -4.03 -14.69
N ALA A 344 20.89 -3.57 -15.55
CA ALA A 344 20.15 -2.34 -15.35
C ALA A 344 18.67 -2.56 -15.67
N VAL A 345 17.79 -1.99 -14.85
CA VAL A 345 16.33 -1.96 -15.09
C VAL A 345 15.84 -0.54 -14.95
N LEU A 346 15.23 -0.01 -16.01
CA LEU A 346 14.58 1.29 -16.03
C LEU A 346 13.10 1.09 -16.29
N ALA A 347 12.25 1.80 -15.54
CA ALA A 347 10.81 1.79 -15.76
C ALA A 347 10.21 3.16 -15.46
N LEU A 348 9.21 3.52 -16.26
CA LEU A 348 8.38 4.70 -16.08
C LEU A 348 6.93 4.27 -16.12
N ASN A 349 6.11 4.85 -15.27
CA ASN A 349 4.67 4.66 -15.29
C ASN A 349 3.95 5.99 -15.09
N TYR A 350 2.80 6.11 -15.71
CA TYR A 350 1.84 7.18 -15.50
C TYR A 350 0.44 6.58 -15.44
N ASN A 351 -0.33 6.94 -14.44
CA ASN A 351 -1.72 6.51 -14.28
C ASN A 351 -2.56 7.71 -13.81
N GLN A 352 -3.60 8.02 -14.56
CA GLN A 352 -4.60 9.02 -14.20
C GLN A 352 -5.94 8.32 -14.05
N SER A 353 -6.56 8.46 -12.89
CA SER A 353 -7.89 7.96 -12.61
C SER A 353 -8.84 9.10 -12.31
N ILE A 354 -9.98 9.12 -13.01
CA ILE A 354 -11.01 10.13 -12.83
C ILE A 354 -12.24 9.42 -12.26
N LYS A 355 -12.69 9.86 -11.10
CA LYS A 355 -13.81 9.21 -10.42
C LYS A 355 -14.64 10.20 -9.62
N ARG A 356 -15.92 9.93 -9.59
CA ARG A 356 -16.88 10.58 -8.71
C ARG A 356 -17.29 9.59 -7.62
N THR A 357 -17.23 10.01 -6.39
CA THR A 357 -17.75 9.29 -5.24
C THR A 357 -18.97 10.03 -4.72
N ASP A 358 -20.11 9.35 -4.70
CA ASP A 358 -21.33 9.91 -4.16
C ASP A 358 -21.52 9.42 -2.71
N TYR A 359 -21.53 10.35 -1.77
CA TYR A 359 -22.00 10.13 -0.40
C TYR A 359 -23.50 10.43 -0.41
N LEU A 360 -24.28 9.40 -0.58
CA LEU A 360 -25.73 9.50 -0.62
C LEU A 360 -26.30 9.87 0.75
N MET A 361 -25.51 9.68 1.81
CA MET A 361 -25.76 10.08 3.17
C MET A 361 -24.43 10.21 3.91
N ASN A 362 -24.27 11.28 4.65
CA ASN A 362 -23.14 11.53 5.54
C ASN A 362 -23.67 12.23 6.79
N ARG A 363 -23.85 11.46 7.87
CA ARG A 363 -24.38 11.92 9.14
C ARG A 363 -23.36 11.78 10.24
N LEU A 364 -23.34 12.77 11.12
CA LEU A 364 -22.68 12.71 12.40
C LEU A 364 -23.74 12.79 13.49
N PHE A 365 -23.55 12.05 14.57
CA PHE A 365 -24.49 11.98 15.67
C PHE A 365 -23.87 12.60 16.92
N THR A 366 -24.69 13.22 17.71
CA THR A 366 -24.39 13.63 19.10
C THR A 366 -25.25 12.82 20.06
N VAL A 367 -24.91 12.84 21.34
CA VAL A 367 -25.72 12.19 22.38
C VAL A 367 -26.37 13.26 23.23
N GLN A 368 -27.70 13.24 23.33
CA GLN A 368 -28.46 14.00 24.32
C GLN A 368 -29.35 13.03 25.08
N SER A 369 -29.19 12.95 26.40
CA SER A 369 -30.05 12.13 27.29
C SER A 369 -30.18 10.67 26.81
N ASP A 370 -29.05 10.02 26.47
CA ASP A 370 -28.94 8.64 25.96
C ASP A 370 -29.59 8.38 24.60
N VAL A 371 -29.97 9.43 23.86
CA VAL A 371 -30.50 9.34 22.50
C VAL A 371 -29.45 9.84 21.51
N ALA A 372 -29.19 9.08 20.46
CA ALA A 372 -28.33 9.48 19.36
C ALA A 372 -29.08 10.45 18.44
N ASP A 373 -28.84 11.74 18.57
CA ASP A 373 -29.39 12.78 17.72
C ASP A 373 -28.47 13.13 16.57
N VAL A 374 -29.05 13.47 15.43
CA VAL A 374 -28.30 13.85 14.23
C VAL A 374 -27.77 15.28 14.38
N SER A 375 -26.44 15.45 14.41
CA SER A 375 -25.81 16.78 14.38
C SER A 375 -25.86 17.40 12.98
N TYR A 376 -25.58 16.60 11.95
CA TYR A 376 -25.79 17.00 10.56
C TYR A 376 -26.22 15.82 9.71
N ASP A 377 -26.91 16.10 8.58
CA ASP A 377 -27.29 15.16 7.54
C ASP A 377 -26.92 15.74 6.17
N TYR A 378 -25.79 15.30 5.63
CA TYR A 378 -25.22 15.81 4.39
C TYR A 378 -25.28 14.80 3.26
N GLN A 379 -25.28 15.32 2.04
CA GLN A 379 -25.03 14.59 0.79
C GLN A 379 -23.85 15.24 0.10
N ASP A 380 -22.80 14.46 -0.11
CA ASP A 380 -21.59 14.94 -0.74
C ASP A 380 -21.33 14.29 -2.09
N LYS A 381 -20.82 15.05 -3.04
CA LYS A 381 -20.31 14.56 -4.32
C LYS A 381 -18.85 14.97 -4.43
N LYS A 382 -17.96 13.97 -4.35
CA LYS A 382 -16.51 14.19 -4.46
C LYS A 382 -16.04 13.81 -5.86
N TYR A 383 -15.56 14.79 -6.58
CA TYR A 383 -15.00 14.68 -7.93
C TYR A 383 -13.49 14.69 -7.82
N SER A 384 -12.83 13.58 -8.07
CA SER A 384 -11.38 13.46 -7.92
C SER A 384 -10.70 13.06 -9.22
N ARG A 385 -9.55 13.66 -9.46
CA ARG A 385 -8.56 13.26 -10.43
C ARG A 385 -7.33 12.80 -9.66
N ASP A 386 -7.14 11.48 -9.60
CA ASP A 386 -5.99 10.86 -8.95
C ASP A 386 -4.89 10.65 -9.99
N ILE A 387 -3.69 11.05 -9.67
CA ILE A 387 -2.51 10.98 -10.54
C ILE A 387 -1.43 10.22 -9.80
N LEU A 388 -0.94 9.16 -10.41
CA LEU A 388 0.18 8.37 -9.93
C LEU A 388 1.18 8.19 -11.08
N TRP A 389 2.36 8.76 -10.93
CA TRP A 389 3.44 8.50 -11.85
C TRP A 389 4.77 8.33 -11.13
N GLY A 390 5.70 7.68 -11.77
CA GLY A 390 7.01 7.48 -11.16
C GLY A 390 7.97 6.75 -12.07
N GLY A 391 9.20 6.66 -11.59
CA GLY A 391 10.30 6.00 -12.26
C GLY A 391 11.06 5.08 -11.31
N LEU A 392 11.56 3.98 -11.86
CA LEU A 392 12.48 3.05 -11.22
C LEU A 392 13.78 3.02 -12.02
N ALA A 393 14.92 3.09 -11.33
CA ALA A 393 16.24 2.92 -11.93
C ALA A 393 17.10 2.05 -11.03
N ASN A 394 17.22 0.78 -11.36
CA ASN A 394 18.03 -0.19 -10.61
C ASN A 394 19.25 -0.61 -11.41
N PHE A 395 20.41 -0.59 -10.77
CA PHE A 395 21.68 -1.03 -11.31
C PHE A 395 22.27 -2.08 -10.39
N THR A 396 22.72 -3.17 -10.95
CA THR A 396 23.34 -4.26 -10.18
C THR A 396 24.61 -4.70 -10.86
N LEU A 397 25.70 -4.69 -10.10
CA LEU A 397 26.99 -5.19 -10.51
C LEU A 397 27.27 -6.49 -9.77
N GLN A 398 27.35 -7.58 -10.51
CA GLN A 398 27.82 -8.87 -10.01
C GLN A 398 29.29 -9.01 -10.38
N LEU A 399 30.16 -9.18 -9.39
CA LEU A 399 31.60 -9.38 -9.54
C LEU A 399 31.96 -10.82 -9.24
N GLY A 400 32.23 -11.59 -10.28
CA GLY A 400 32.37 -13.04 -10.18
C GLY A 400 31.07 -13.70 -9.72
N THR A 401 31.20 -14.81 -8.98
CA THR A 401 30.04 -15.57 -8.46
C THR A 401 29.64 -15.19 -7.05
N ASN A 402 30.50 -14.46 -6.32
CA ASN A 402 30.41 -14.33 -4.88
C ASN A 402 30.05 -12.92 -4.37
N ASN A 403 30.14 -11.91 -5.22
CA ASN A 403 29.91 -10.53 -4.81
C ASN A 403 28.87 -9.87 -5.69
N LYS A 404 27.93 -9.21 -5.06
CA LYS A 404 26.85 -8.46 -5.70
C LYS A 404 26.71 -7.11 -5.03
N ILE A 405 26.71 -6.04 -5.82
CA ILE A 405 26.43 -4.69 -5.35
C ILE A 405 25.23 -4.18 -6.13
N SER A 406 24.24 -3.66 -5.44
CA SER A 406 23.01 -3.14 -6.04
C SER A 406 22.82 -1.68 -5.65
N PHE A 407 22.48 -0.85 -6.63
CA PHE A 407 22.07 0.54 -6.44
C PHE A 407 20.65 0.69 -7.00
N LYS A 408 19.69 0.98 -6.13
CA LYS A 408 18.26 0.97 -6.48
C LYS A 408 17.63 2.30 -6.16
N ASN A 409 16.87 2.83 -7.11
CA ASN A 409 16.21 4.11 -7.01
C ASN A 409 14.75 3.99 -7.41
N LEU A 410 13.88 4.63 -6.65
CA LEU A 410 12.46 4.73 -6.90
C LEU A 410 12.00 6.16 -6.65
N PHE A 411 11.30 6.74 -7.61
CA PHE A 411 10.65 8.04 -7.48
C PHE A 411 9.18 7.92 -7.83
N ASN A 412 8.30 8.51 -7.03
CA ASN A 412 6.86 8.54 -7.29
C ASN A 412 6.25 9.88 -6.88
N VAL A 413 5.25 10.29 -7.64
CA VAL A 413 4.30 11.35 -7.28
C VAL A 413 2.92 10.73 -7.24
N ASN A 414 2.26 10.85 -6.08
CA ASN A 414 0.87 10.42 -5.87
C ASN A 414 0.06 11.64 -5.45
N ALA A 415 -0.81 12.11 -6.32
CA ALA A 415 -1.57 13.32 -6.10
C ALA A 415 -3.06 13.12 -6.34
N THR A 416 -3.88 13.83 -5.56
CA THR A 416 -5.32 13.91 -5.75
C THR A 416 -5.73 15.37 -5.87
N ASN A 417 -6.30 15.74 -7.02
CA ASN A 417 -6.92 17.04 -7.24
C ASN A 417 -8.44 16.84 -7.20
N TYR A 418 -9.15 17.53 -6.30
CA TYR A 418 -10.57 17.26 -6.11
C TYR A 418 -11.42 18.49 -5.79
N VAL A 419 -12.70 18.33 -6.11
CA VAL A 419 -13.80 19.19 -5.69
C VAL A 419 -14.79 18.36 -4.89
N THR A 420 -15.22 18.82 -3.73
CA THR A 420 -16.33 18.22 -2.99
C THR A 420 -17.46 19.23 -2.90
N GLU A 421 -18.61 18.86 -3.44
CA GLU A 421 -19.86 19.61 -3.30
C GLU A 421 -20.73 18.96 -2.21
N ARG A 422 -21.12 19.73 -1.22
CA ARG A 422 -21.95 19.32 -0.07
C ARG A 422 -23.27 20.03 -0.09
N THR A 423 -24.35 19.30 0.18
CA THR A 423 -25.68 19.82 0.45
C THR A 423 -26.29 19.06 1.63
N GLY A 424 -27.27 19.65 2.31
CA GLY A 424 -27.96 18.94 3.38
C GLY A 424 -28.42 19.85 4.50
N LYS A 425 -28.49 19.33 5.71
CA LYS A 425 -28.93 20.03 6.91
C LYS A 425 -27.88 19.94 8.03
N ASP A 426 -27.78 21.00 8.80
CA ASP A 426 -26.96 21.09 10.00
C ASP A 426 -27.86 21.50 11.17
N PHE A 427 -28.00 20.63 12.15
CA PHE A 427 -28.91 20.80 13.27
C PHE A 427 -28.27 21.56 14.44
N ASP A 428 -26.94 21.76 14.41
CA ASP A 428 -26.22 22.59 15.40
C ASP A 428 -26.61 24.06 15.26
N PHE A 429 -27.03 24.51 14.05
CA PHE A 429 -27.48 25.88 13.82
C PHE A 429 -28.94 26.13 14.24
N ILE A 430 -29.83 25.17 13.97
CA ILE A 430 -31.26 25.26 14.32
C ILE A 430 -31.66 23.87 14.86
N PRO A 431 -31.61 23.68 16.20
CA PRO A 431 -31.96 22.41 16.82
C PRO A 431 -33.35 21.92 16.44
N GLY A 432 -33.46 20.62 16.14
CA GLY A 432 -34.70 19.96 15.81
C GLY A 432 -35.23 20.15 14.37
N VAL A 433 -34.92 21.26 13.71
CA VAL A 433 -35.36 21.56 12.32
C VAL A 433 -34.22 21.48 11.31
N GLY A 434 -33.03 21.90 11.69
CA GLY A 434 -31.82 21.94 10.85
C GLY A 434 -31.82 23.09 9.85
N ALA A 435 -30.74 23.87 9.82
CA ALA A 435 -30.48 24.83 8.76
C ALA A 435 -30.03 24.13 7.48
N ASN A 436 -30.49 24.58 6.32
CA ASN A 436 -29.98 24.05 5.05
C ASN A 436 -28.53 24.52 4.83
N VAL A 437 -27.70 23.63 4.34
CA VAL A 437 -26.26 23.86 4.10
C VAL A 437 -25.92 23.63 2.64
N ARG A 438 -25.05 24.47 2.09
CA ARG A 438 -24.29 24.26 0.87
C ARG A 438 -22.83 24.55 1.16
N ALA A 439 -21.94 23.63 0.84
CA ALA A 439 -20.51 23.84 1.04
C ALA A 439 -19.71 23.26 -0.13
N THR A 440 -18.57 23.88 -0.40
CA THR A 440 -17.63 23.42 -1.42
C THR A 440 -16.22 23.40 -0.85
N GLU A 441 -15.51 22.33 -1.10
CA GLU A 441 -14.07 22.20 -0.84
C GLU A 441 -13.32 21.99 -2.15
N LEU A 442 -12.23 22.74 -2.35
CA LEU A 442 -11.29 22.61 -3.46
C LEU A 442 -9.90 22.30 -2.92
N ALA A 443 -9.26 21.27 -3.40
CA ALA A 443 -7.91 20.95 -2.97
C ALA A 443 -7.08 20.18 -4.00
N LEU A 444 -5.78 20.44 -3.97
CA LEU A 444 -4.73 19.56 -4.48
C LEU A 444 -3.95 19.02 -3.27
N LYS A 445 -3.84 17.71 -3.16
CA LYS A 445 -2.95 17.04 -2.20
C LYS A 445 -1.93 16.25 -3.01
N SER A 446 -0.65 16.56 -2.87
CA SER A 446 0.45 15.89 -3.58
C SER A 446 1.42 15.29 -2.59
N ASN A 447 1.71 14.01 -2.74
CA ASN A 447 2.74 13.28 -2.03
C ASN A 447 3.85 12.91 -3.02
N MET A 448 5.06 13.34 -2.76
CA MET A 448 6.24 12.97 -3.51
C MET A 448 7.11 12.03 -2.67
N PHE A 449 7.45 10.88 -3.22
CA PHE A 449 8.27 9.89 -2.55
C PHE A 449 9.51 9.60 -3.40
N PHE A 450 10.68 9.73 -2.79
CA PHE A 450 11.96 9.34 -3.37
C PHE A 450 12.67 8.36 -2.44
N ASN A 451 13.17 7.27 -3.01
CA ASN A 451 13.96 6.28 -2.29
C ASN A 451 15.21 5.93 -3.08
N THR A 452 16.35 5.95 -2.43
CA THR A 452 17.61 5.48 -2.97
C THR A 452 18.28 4.54 -1.97
N SER A 453 18.82 3.42 -2.47
CA SER A 453 19.48 2.44 -1.62
C SER A 453 20.70 1.85 -2.33
N VAL A 454 21.72 1.56 -1.54
CA VAL A 454 22.88 0.76 -1.94
C VAL A 454 22.95 -0.45 -1.04
N SER A 455 23.20 -1.62 -1.60
CA SER A 455 23.38 -2.85 -0.83
C SER A 455 24.48 -3.73 -1.42
N GLY A 456 25.12 -4.52 -0.56
CA GLY A 456 26.13 -5.47 -0.93
C GLY A 456 25.86 -6.85 -0.32
N ASP A 457 25.93 -7.89 -1.16
CA ASP A 457 25.88 -9.29 -0.77
C ASP A 457 27.22 -9.95 -1.09
N HIS A 458 27.87 -10.52 -0.10
CA HIS A 458 29.17 -11.17 -0.22
C HIS A 458 29.15 -12.58 0.37
N ASN A 459 29.53 -13.55 -0.43
CA ASN A 459 29.61 -14.92 -0.01
C ASN A 459 31.08 -15.37 0.16
N LEU A 460 31.53 -15.44 1.40
CA LEU A 460 32.89 -15.85 1.77
C LEU A 460 32.93 -17.38 1.86
N VAL A 461 33.06 -18.05 0.70
CA VAL A 461 32.93 -19.50 0.55
C VAL A 461 33.84 -20.27 1.49
N GLY A 462 35.11 -19.90 1.56
CA GLY A 462 36.10 -20.54 2.45
C GLY A 462 35.74 -20.48 3.94
N LEU A 463 35.03 -19.44 4.33
CA LEU A 463 34.57 -19.23 5.72
C LEU A 463 33.13 -19.73 5.95
N LYS A 464 32.43 -20.19 4.93
CA LYS A 464 30.98 -20.52 4.96
C LYS A 464 30.17 -19.39 5.57
N THR A 465 30.52 -18.15 5.25
CA THR A 465 29.95 -16.96 5.83
C THR A 465 29.36 -16.08 4.72
N LYS A 466 28.15 -15.56 4.95
CA LYS A 466 27.52 -14.56 4.10
C LYS A 466 27.49 -13.24 4.85
N LEU A 467 27.87 -12.17 4.17
CA LEU A 467 27.77 -10.80 4.67
C LEU A 467 26.78 -10.05 3.78
N HIS A 468 25.80 -9.43 4.41
CA HIS A 468 24.88 -8.49 3.78
C HIS A 468 24.97 -7.14 4.47
N TRP A 469 25.01 -6.05 3.69
CA TRP A 469 24.97 -4.69 4.22
C TRP A 469 24.17 -3.79 3.30
N TYR A 470 23.57 -2.73 3.86
CA TYR A 470 22.81 -1.76 3.09
C TYR A 470 22.82 -0.37 3.73
N GLY A 471 22.68 0.63 2.87
CA GLY A 471 22.37 2.00 3.22
C GLY A 471 21.20 2.47 2.40
N ASN A 472 20.28 3.24 3.01
CA ASN A 472 19.10 3.75 2.36
C ASN A 472 18.79 5.16 2.81
N PHE A 473 18.33 5.95 1.88
CA PHE A 473 17.78 7.28 2.12
C PHE A 473 16.44 7.41 1.42
N ASN A 474 15.43 7.87 2.12
CA ASN A 474 14.17 8.21 1.49
C ASN A 474 13.62 9.55 1.98
N ILE A 475 12.88 10.19 1.09
CA ILE A 475 12.18 11.45 1.31
C ILE A 475 10.69 11.20 1.05
N LEU A 476 9.86 11.70 1.95
CA LEU A 476 8.43 11.83 1.71
C LEU A 476 8.05 13.31 1.92
N ASP A 477 7.69 13.97 0.84
CA ASP A 477 7.17 15.33 0.89
C ASP A 477 5.67 15.31 0.63
N GLN A 478 4.91 15.97 1.50
CA GLN A 478 3.50 16.26 1.24
C GLN A 478 3.31 17.76 1.09
N TYR A 479 2.58 18.12 0.05
CA TYR A 479 2.20 19.49 -0.21
C TYR A 479 0.70 19.61 -0.44
N ILE A 480 0.05 20.48 0.33
CA ILE A 480 -1.37 20.84 0.19
C ILE A 480 -1.42 22.35 -0.06
N PRO A 481 -1.30 22.80 -1.30
CA PRO A 481 -1.34 24.21 -1.63
C PRO A 481 -2.79 24.69 -1.72
N ASP A 482 -3.12 25.74 -0.98
CA ASP A 482 -4.34 26.52 -1.12
C ASP A 482 -5.62 25.67 -1.12
N GLN A 483 -5.77 24.78 -0.15
CA GLN A 483 -7.04 24.10 0.08
C GLN A 483 -8.06 25.12 0.55
N ARG A 484 -9.20 25.24 -0.15
CA ARG A 484 -10.20 26.27 0.06
C ARG A 484 -11.54 25.66 0.43
N ARG A 485 -12.20 26.30 1.41
CA ARG A 485 -13.53 25.88 1.88
C ARG A 485 -14.44 27.07 2.00
N ILE A 486 -15.67 26.93 1.49
CA ILE A 486 -16.76 27.88 1.64
C ILE A 486 -18.01 27.12 2.02
N GLN A 487 -18.74 27.61 3.00
CA GLN A 487 -20.01 27.07 3.43
C GLN A 487 -21.05 28.18 3.54
N TYR A 488 -22.26 27.89 3.07
CA TYR A 488 -23.45 28.72 3.20
C TYR A 488 -24.49 27.99 4.04
N VAL A 489 -25.23 28.78 4.80
CA VAL A 489 -26.33 28.34 5.64
C VAL A 489 -27.59 29.12 5.26
N GLN A 490 -28.70 28.43 5.16
CA GLN A 490 -30.02 29.00 4.88
C GLN A 490 -30.95 28.73 6.07
N ASP A 491 -31.58 29.79 6.57
CA ASP A 491 -32.61 29.72 7.59
C ASP A 491 -33.85 28.95 7.08
N THR A 492 -34.69 28.50 8.00
CA THR A 492 -35.91 27.73 7.72
C THR A 492 -37.06 28.56 7.21
N ALA A 493 -36.97 29.90 7.29
CA ALA A 493 -37.98 30.79 6.76
C ALA A 493 -38.17 30.58 5.24
N ALA A 494 -39.42 30.60 4.78
CA ALA A 494 -39.72 30.42 3.38
C ALA A 494 -38.95 31.45 2.53
N ASN A 495 -38.22 30.98 1.50
CA ASN A 495 -37.40 31.82 0.62
C ASN A 495 -36.23 32.57 1.28
N ALA A 496 -35.78 32.19 2.46
CA ALA A 496 -34.58 32.77 3.06
C ALA A 496 -33.37 32.55 2.10
N PRO A 497 -32.51 33.56 1.92
CA PRO A 497 -31.32 33.41 1.11
C PRO A 497 -30.26 32.53 1.82
N TYR A 498 -29.41 31.90 1.04
CA TYR A 498 -28.20 31.26 1.54
C TYR A 498 -27.21 32.35 1.96
N LYS A 499 -26.76 32.32 3.20
CA LYS A 499 -25.81 33.29 3.78
C LYS A 499 -24.47 32.59 4.01
N LEU A 500 -23.39 33.23 3.63
CA LEU A 500 -22.04 32.78 3.88
C LEU A 500 -21.79 32.59 5.38
N LEU A 501 -21.33 31.41 5.80
CA LEU A 501 -21.02 31.10 7.19
C LEU A 501 -19.64 31.69 7.55
N ILE A 502 -19.63 32.87 8.15
CA ILE A 502 -18.40 33.55 8.58
C ILE A 502 -18.63 34.16 9.96
N GLY A 503 -17.66 34.01 10.85
CA GLY A 503 -17.69 34.63 12.17
C GLY A 503 -17.37 36.12 12.15
N ALA A 504 -17.86 36.86 13.15
CA ALA A 504 -17.61 38.29 13.27
C ALA A 504 -16.16 38.63 13.65
N SER A 505 -15.52 37.81 14.46
CA SER A 505 -14.14 38.06 14.94
C SER A 505 -13.27 36.80 14.93
N GLN A 506 -13.88 35.65 14.85
CA GLN A 506 -13.17 34.35 14.88
C GLN A 506 -13.06 33.75 13.50
N SER A 507 -11.84 33.41 13.14
CA SER A 507 -11.54 32.70 11.90
C SER A 507 -11.73 31.20 12.10
N SER A 508 -12.36 30.54 11.15
CA SER A 508 -12.64 29.08 11.17
C SER A 508 -12.08 28.37 9.95
N GLN A 509 -11.57 27.18 10.13
CA GLN A 509 -11.19 26.30 8.98
C GLN A 509 -12.42 25.73 8.25
N LYS A 510 -13.61 25.81 8.82
CA LYS A 510 -14.85 25.22 8.27
C LYS A 510 -15.34 26.01 7.05
N SER A 511 -15.23 27.35 7.06
CA SER A 511 -15.72 28.21 5.97
C SER A 511 -14.91 29.48 5.81
N GLY A 512 -14.84 30.01 4.60
CA GLY A 512 -14.06 31.22 4.25
C GLY A 512 -12.57 31.00 4.45
N SER A 513 -12.09 29.78 4.35
CA SER A 513 -10.73 29.39 4.71
C SER A 513 -9.85 29.02 3.54
N ARG A 514 -8.55 29.23 3.73
CA ARG A 514 -7.47 28.79 2.85
C ARG A 514 -6.41 28.12 3.71
N TYR A 515 -6.02 26.91 3.35
CA TYR A 515 -5.08 26.12 4.10
C TYR A 515 -3.88 25.74 3.23
N TYR A 516 -2.69 25.91 3.79
CA TYR A 516 -1.42 25.51 3.21
C TYR A 516 -0.74 24.54 4.15
N GLY A 517 -0.44 23.35 3.69
CA GLY A 517 0.24 22.33 4.48
C GLY A 517 1.52 21.85 3.81
N PHE A 518 2.59 21.76 4.59
CA PHE A 518 3.90 21.28 4.17
C PHE A 518 4.36 20.23 5.15
N LEU A 519 4.77 19.09 4.63
CA LEU A 519 5.43 18.06 5.42
C LEU A 519 6.65 17.56 4.67
N ASN A 520 7.77 17.55 5.36
CA ASN A 520 9.01 16.93 4.89
C ASN A 520 9.40 15.83 5.88
N ASP A 521 9.59 14.63 5.38
CA ASP A 521 9.98 13.46 6.17
C ASP A 521 11.23 12.84 5.53
N TYR A 522 12.34 12.88 6.25
CA TYR A 522 13.62 12.30 5.84
C TYR A 522 13.90 11.07 6.67
N ASN A 523 14.26 9.98 6.02
CA ASN A 523 14.55 8.73 6.68
C ASN A 523 15.88 8.16 6.18
N TYR A 524 16.82 8.01 7.09
CA TYR A 524 18.16 7.43 6.87
C TYR A 524 18.18 6.06 7.53
N THR A 525 18.54 5.04 6.79
CA THR A 525 18.62 3.68 7.29
C THR A 525 19.95 3.06 6.90
N ALA A 526 20.62 2.44 7.85
CA ALA A 526 21.83 1.66 7.60
C ALA A 526 21.78 0.36 8.39
N GLY A 527 22.32 -0.69 7.84
CA GLY A 527 22.34 -1.96 8.54
C GLY A 527 23.17 -3.02 7.82
N GLY A 528 23.31 -4.13 8.50
CA GLY A 528 23.96 -5.30 7.94
C GLY A 528 23.85 -6.50 8.85
N ASP A 529 24.07 -7.66 8.27
CA ASP A 529 24.04 -8.93 8.97
C ASP A 529 25.14 -9.87 8.46
N ILE A 530 25.54 -10.76 9.34
CA ILE A 530 26.48 -11.84 9.06
C ILE A 530 25.81 -13.15 9.38
N THR A 531 25.78 -14.06 8.41
CA THR A 531 25.27 -15.40 8.55
C THR A 531 26.41 -16.39 8.42
N LYS A 532 26.64 -17.21 9.43
CA LYS A 532 27.63 -18.29 9.40
C LYS A 532 26.95 -19.65 9.46
N SER A 533 27.29 -20.49 8.47
CA SER A 533 26.83 -21.88 8.43
C SER A 533 27.90 -22.81 9.01
N PHE A 534 27.50 -23.77 9.83
CA PHE A 534 28.37 -24.81 10.44
C PHE A 534 27.63 -26.11 10.60
N LYS A 535 28.34 -27.21 10.86
CA LYS A 535 27.72 -28.50 11.17
C LYS A 535 27.83 -28.78 12.65
N LEU A 536 26.73 -29.21 13.25
CA LEU A 536 26.67 -29.68 14.64
C LEU A 536 25.81 -30.94 14.69
N PHE A 537 26.30 -32.01 15.30
CA PHE A 537 25.66 -33.32 15.35
C PHE A 537 25.29 -33.88 13.95
N GLY A 538 26.12 -33.60 12.93
CA GLY A 538 25.91 -34.04 11.57
C GLY A 538 24.86 -33.27 10.77
N GLN A 539 24.16 -32.31 11.39
CA GLN A 539 23.12 -31.47 10.78
C GLN A 539 23.65 -30.05 10.48
N ASP A 540 23.06 -29.42 9.47
CA ASP A 540 23.42 -28.05 9.09
C ASP A 540 22.76 -27.06 10.06
N GLN A 541 23.59 -26.14 10.57
CA GLN A 541 23.22 -25.08 11.52
C GLN A 541 23.60 -23.73 10.94
N GLN A 542 22.87 -22.69 11.33
CA GLN A 542 23.22 -21.32 10.98
C GLN A 542 23.07 -20.40 12.19
N ILE A 543 23.99 -19.48 12.34
CA ILE A 543 23.90 -18.35 13.26
C ILE A 543 23.89 -17.07 12.42
N LYS A 544 22.96 -16.20 12.70
CA LYS A 544 22.82 -14.90 12.05
C LYS A 544 22.79 -13.81 13.10
N GLY A 545 23.65 -12.81 12.98
CA GLY A 545 23.66 -11.62 13.81
C GLY A 545 23.70 -10.37 12.97
N GLY A 546 23.02 -9.33 13.40
CA GLY A 546 22.98 -8.10 12.64
C GLY A 546 22.66 -6.87 13.47
N TYR A 547 22.90 -5.71 12.86
CA TYR A 547 22.62 -4.41 13.41
C TYR A 547 21.85 -3.55 12.41
N PHE A 548 20.96 -2.72 12.93
CA PHE A 548 20.07 -1.83 12.18
C PHE A 548 20.01 -0.47 12.88
N LEU A 549 20.22 0.60 12.11
CA LEU A 549 20.05 1.98 12.53
C LEU A 549 19.06 2.66 11.59
N GLN A 550 18.09 3.35 12.15
CA GLN A 550 17.18 4.22 11.41
C GLN A 550 17.05 5.56 12.13
N VAL A 551 17.26 6.65 11.40
CA VAL A 551 17.03 8.01 11.86
C VAL A 551 15.94 8.61 10.98
N LYS A 552 14.89 9.12 11.61
CA LYS A 552 13.77 9.75 10.92
C LYS A 552 13.58 11.16 11.44
N ASP A 553 13.59 12.14 10.54
CA ASP A 553 13.32 13.55 10.81
C ASP A 553 12.08 13.98 10.08
N ARG A 554 11.14 14.62 10.79
CA ARG A 554 9.93 15.20 10.22
C ARG A 554 9.79 16.66 10.61
N LEU A 555 9.55 17.48 9.61
CA LEU A 555 9.04 18.82 9.78
C LEU A 555 7.63 18.89 9.20
N PHE A 556 6.66 19.25 10.05
CA PHE A 556 5.33 19.63 9.63
C PHE A 556 5.13 21.12 9.91
N ASP A 557 4.70 21.85 8.90
CA ASP A 557 4.32 23.25 9.03
C ASP A 557 3.05 23.52 8.22
N SER A 558 2.13 24.29 8.78
CA SER A 558 0.92 24.66 8.08
C SER A 558 0.47 26.07 8.40
N ARG A 559 -0.14 26.73 7.43
CA ARG A 559 -0.66 28.09 7.55
C ARG A 559 -2.15 28.10 7.16
N PRO A 560 -3.05 27.95 8.12
CA PRO A 560 -4.48 28.14 7.90
C PRO A 560 -4.83 29.63 7.96
N PHE A 561 -5.41 30.15 6.89
CA PHE A 561 -5.97 31.52 6.83
C PHE A 561 -7.49 31.44 6.75
N ALA A 562 -8.17 32.45 7.24
CA ALA A 562 -9.60 32.56 7.03
C ALA A 562 -10.04 34.04 7.04
N VAL A 563 -11.16 34.27 6.37
CA VAL A 563 -11.84 35.57 6.42
C VAL A 563 -12.80 35.64 7.61
N TYR A 564 -13.05 36.83 8.11
CA TYR A 564 -14.07 37.14 9.10
C TYR A 564 -14.78 38.44 8.69
N LEU A 565 -15.97 38.69 9.22
CA LEU A 565 -16.74 39.88 8.89
C LEU A 565 -17.05 40.64 10.19
N PRO A 566 -16.36 41.77 10.48
CA PRO A 566 -16.45 42.48 11.75
C PRO A 566 -17.86 43.03 12.07
N SER A 567 -18.59 43.41 11.04
CA SER A 567 -19.95 43.90 11.16
C SER A 567 -20.83 43.35 10.04
N ASP A 568 -22.11 43.21 10.30
CA ASP A 568 -23.05 42.69 9.31
C ASP A 568 -23.02 43.54 8.01
N ASN A 569 -22.78 42.81 6.91
CA ASN A 569 -22.88 43.37 5.56
C ASN A 569 -23.64 42.37 4.68
N PRO A 570 -24.96 42.61 4.47
CA PRO A 570 -25.79 41.73 3.68
C PRO A 570 -25.24 41.48 2.26
N ALA A 571 -24.59 42.47 1.67
CA ALA A 571 -24.03 42.37 0.34
C ALA A 571 -22.89 41.33 0.27
N LEU A 572 -22.04 41.25 1.32
CA LEU A 572 -20.93 40.32 1.38
C LEU A 572 -21.34 38.90 1.77
N ILE A 573 -22.27 38.75 2.69
CA ILE A 573 -22.74 37.42 3.13
C ILE A 573 -23.60 36.72 2.08
N LEU A 574 -24.11 37.47 1.08
CA LEU A 574 -24.87 36.94 -0.04
C LEU A 574 -24.03 36.70 -1.31
N LEU A 575 -22.73 37.01 -1.26
CA LEU A 575 -21.85 36.83 -2.41
C LEU A 575 -21.81 35.37 -2.85
N PRO A 576 -21.78 35.09 -4.16
CA PRO A 576 -21.50 33.76 -4.66
C PRO A 576 -20.04 33.36 -4.37
N ALA A 577 -19.77 32.03 -4.30
CA ALA A 577 -18.50 31.50 -3.87
C ALA A 577 -17.29 32.02 -4.67
N ASP A 578 -17.46 32.24 -5.96
CA ASP A 578 -16.43 32.76 -6.87
C ASP A 578 -16.06 34.24 -6.60
N LYS A 579 -16.82 34.95 -5.79
CA LYS A 579 -16.60 36.37 -5.45
C LYS A 579 -16.09 36.57 -4.04
N VAL A 580 -16.20 35.59 -3.14
CA VAL A 580 -15.86 35.77 -1.71
C VAL A 580 -14.41 36.24 -1.53
N PHE A 581 -13.46 35.62 -2.24
CA PHE A 581 -12.03 35.98 -2.12
C PHE A 581 -11.57 37.06 -3.11
N SER A 582 -12.49 37.79 -3.72
CA SER A 582 -12.13 38.91 -4.61
C SER A 582 -11.49 40.04 -3.82
N PRO A 583 -10.40 40.68 -4.31
CA PRO A 583 -9.63 41.71 -3.56
C PRO A 583 -10.45 42.89 -3.09
N GLU A 584 -11.48 43.30 -3.86
CA GLU A 584 -12.37 44.44 -3.55
C GLU A 584 -13.23 44.22 -2.31
N ASN A 585 -13.40 42.94 -1.90
CA ASN A 585 -14.21 42.59 -0.73
C ASN A 585 -13.45 42.67 0.59
N PHE A 586 -12.12 42.82 0.55
CA PHE A 586 -11.28 42.94 1.75
C PHE A 586 -11.15 44.41 2.17
N GLY A 587 -11.33 44.62 3.47
CA GLY A 587 -11.19 45.94 4.13
C GLY A 587 -10.04 45.96 5.15
N ASN A 588 -10.18 46.84 6.13
CA ASN A 588 -9.18 47.02 7.19
C ASN A 588 -9.40 46.11 8.41
N GLY A 589 -10.38 45.22 8.38
CA GLY A 589 -10.66 44.27 9.46
C GLY A 589 -11.49 44.84 10.61
N THR A 590 -11.91 46.14 10.54
CA THR A 590 -12.81 46.79 11.50
C THR A 590 -14.00 47.44 10.81
N ASP A 591 -13.96 47.57 9.50
CA ASP A 591 -15.03 48.06 8.65
C ASP A 591 -16.08 46.99 8.34
N ASN A 592 -17.01 47.29 7.47
CA ASN A 592 -18.06 46.39 7.02
C ASN A 592 -17.61 45.52 5.83
N LYS A 593 -16.30 45.32 5.62
CA LYS A 593 -15.69 44.41 4.66
C LYS A 593 -15.06 43.22 5.33
N PHE A 594 -14.65 42.22 4.53
CA PHE A 594 -13.94 41.07 5.06
C PHE A 594 -12.60 41.48 5.68
N GLY A 595 -12.38 41.07 6.92
CA GLY A 595 -11.07 41.00 7.51
C GLY A 595 -10.41 39.64 7.15
N PHE A 596 -9.09 39.58 7.21
CA PHE A 596 -8.30 38.41 6.93
C PHE A 596 -7.30 38.15 8.05
N ASN A 597 -7.20 36.90 8.49
CA ASN A 597 -6.27 36.51 9.54
C ASN A 597 -5.73 35.09 9.32
N GLU A 598 -4.54 34.86 9.85
CA GLU A 598 -4.01 33.49 10.02
C GLU A 598 -4.57 32.92 11.31
N ILE A 599 -5.11 31.73 11.27
CA ILE A 599 -5.57 31.01 12.46
C ILE A 599 -4.32 30.62 13.26
N ALA A 600 -4.04 31.39 14.30
CA ALA A 600 -2.84 31.23 15.11
C ALA A 600 -2.95 30.03 16.04
N GLY A 601 -1.81 29.39 16.29
CA GLY A 601 -1.70 28.32 17.26
C GLY A 601 -0.41 27.53 17.06
N ASP A 602 0.17 27.11 18.16
CA ASP A 602 1.39 26.30 18.16
C ASP A 602 1.17 24.90 17.58
N GLN A 603 -0.08 24.43 17.59
CA GLN A 603 -0.50 23.16 17.02
C GLN A 603 -0.31 23.07 15.49
N TYR A 604 -0.15 24.19 14.78
CA TYR A 604 0.02 24.18 13.32
C TYR A 604 1.44 23.96 12.83
N ARG A 605 2.37 23.70 13.75
CA ARG A 605 3.73 23.31 13.43
C ARG A 605 4.29 22.38 14.48
N TYR A 606 4.91 21.29 14.03
CA TYR A 606 5.71 20.43 14.90
C TYR A 606 6.93 19.91 14.15
N ILE A 607 7.96 19.59 14.90
CA ILE A 607 9.11 18.81 14.47
C ILE A 607 9.07 17.48 15.20
N ALA A 608 9.59 16.46 14.58
CA ALA A 608 9.70 15.15 15.20
C ALA A 608 10.95 14.45 14.70
N ASN A 609 11.61 13.80 15.64
CA ASN A 609 12.80 12.99 15.35
C ASN A 609 12.67 11.64 16.03
N THR A 610 13.11 10.58 15.35
CA THR A 610 13.29 9.27 15.99
C THR A 610 14.62 8.67 15.62
N ILE A 611 15.25 8.01 16.58
CA ILE A 611 16.43 7.17 16.39
C ILE A 611 16.08 5.76 16.86
N LEU A 612 16.11 4.81 15.95
CA LEU A 612 15.91 3.40 16.24
C LEU A 612 17.23 2.66 16.04
N ASN A 613 17.81 2.21 17.15
CA ASN A 613 18.95 1.31 17.16
C ASN A 613 18.45 -0.12 17.47
N ALA A 614 18.83 -1.08 16.67
CA ALA A 614 18.44 -2.45 16.88
C ALA A 614 19.57 -3.44 16.60
N GLY A 615 19.75 -4.39 17.53
CA GLY A 615 20.63 -5.53 17.36
C GLY A 615 19.83 -6.82 17.41
N PHE A 616 20.23 -7.84 16.67
CA PHE A 616 19.59 -9.16 16.77
C PHE A 616 20.60 -10.30 16.68
N LEU A 617 20.23 -11.40 17.32
CA LEU A 617 20.89 -12.69 17.19
C LEU A 617 19.82 -13.75 16.92
N GLN A 618 20.04 -14.56 15.87
CA GLN A 618 19.13 -15.61 15.41
C GLN A 618 19.90 -16.89 15.18
N LEU A 619 19.35 -17.98 15.65
CA LEU A 619 19.84 -19.33 15.43
C LEU A 619 18.85 -20.11 14.58
N GLU A 620 19.36 -20.82 13.58
CA GLU A 620 18.60 -21.76 12.76
C GLU A 620 19.21 -23.14 12.92
N ASN A 621 18.48 -24.00 13.63
CA ASN A 621 18.95 -25.30 13.99
C ASN A 621 18.09 -26.40 13.33
N GLN A 622 18.74 -27.28 12.59
CA GLN A 622 18.17 -28.56 12.16
C GLN A 622 18.50 -29.59 13.25
N PHE A 623 17.53 -29.89 14.12
CA PHE A 623 17.75 -30.85 15.20
C PHE A 623 17.69 -32.29 14.73
N THR A 624 16.77 -32.57 13.82
CA THR A 624 16.62 -33.87 13.16
C THR A 624 16.25 -33.67 11.69
N ASP A 625 16.23 -34.69 10.88
CA ASP A 625 15.76 -34.59 9.48
C ASP A 625 14.32 -34.03 9.35
N LYS A 626 13.56 -34.10 10.45
CA LYS A 626 12.15 -33.65 10.48
C LYS A 626 11.91 -32.39 11.29
N LEU A 627 12.78 -32.02 12.23
CA LEU A 627 12.58 -30.90 13.14
C LEU A 627 13.61 -29.80 12.89
N LYS A 628 13.10 -28.62 12.51
CA LYS A 628 13.87 -27.38 12.36
C LYS A 628 13.32 -26.32 13.32
N ALA A 629 14.22 -25.55 13.94
CA ALA A 629 13.86 -24.39 14.74
C ALA A 629 14.60 -23.15 14.26
N THR A 630 13.91 -22.01 14.26
CA THR A 630 14.50 -20.68 14.11
C THR A 630 14.07 -19.86 15.30
N TYR A 631 15.05 -19.40 16.12
CA TYR A 631 14.78 -18.67 17.33
C TYR A 631 15.86 -17.64 17.63
N GLY A 632 15.55 -16.69 18.47
CA GLY A 632 16.49 -15.65 18.84
C GLY A 632 15.84 -14.46 19.52
N LEU A 633 16.62 -13.40 19.64
CA LEU A 633 16.23 -12.17 20.31
C LEU A 633 16.62 -10.96 19.44
N ARG A 634 15.70 -10.03 19.34
CA ARG A 634 15.97 -8.67 18.84
C ARG A 634 15.78 -7.68 19.97
N ILE A 635 16.70 -6.74 20.09
CA ILE A 635 16.66 -5.64 21.07
C ILE A 635 16.56 -4.35 20.26
N GLU A 636 15.53 -3.55 20.54
CA GLU A 636 15.31 -2.25 19.90
C GLU A 636 15.33 -1.14 20.94
N ASN A 637 16.28 -0.21 20.82
CA ASN A 637 16.26 1.07 21.54
C ASN A 637 15.64 2.11 20.61
N TYR A 638 14.50 2.65 21.00
CA TYR A 638 13.72 3.64 20.27
C TYR A 638 13.67 4.93 21.06
N ASP A 639 14.31 5.94 20.51
CA ASP A 639 14.35 7.29 21.05
C ASP A 639 13.51 8.22 20.16
N GLN A 640 12.58 8.98 20.74
CA GLN A 640 11.63 9.82 20.02
C GLN A 640 11.48 11.18 20.69
N VAL A 641 11.67 12.24 19.91
CA VAL A 641 11.33 13.62 20.29
C VAL A 641 10.25 14.15 19.35
N ILE A 642 9.24 14.81 19.89
CA ILE A 642 8.16 15.41 19.11
C ILE A 642 7.71 16.75 19.69
N GLY A 643 7.18 17.60 18.82
CA GLY A 643 6.60 18.92 19.13
C GLY A 643 7.64 20.02 19.02
N SER A 644 8.64 20.04 19.88
CA SER A 644 9.74 21.01 19.89
C SER A 644 11.03 20.35 20.34
N MET A 645 12.17 20.74 19.79
CA MET A 645 13.50 20.32 20.29
C MET A 645 13.89 21.04 21.59
N LYS A 646 13.28 22.18 21.89
CA LYS A 646 13.55 22.93 23.11
C LYS A 646 12.80 22.31 24.30
N GLN A 647 13.54 21.81 25.29
CA GLN A 647 12.98 21.13 26.44
C GLN A 647 12.02 21.99 27.28
N SER A 648 12.24 23.31 27.34
CA SER A 648 11.38 24.24 28.05
C SER A 648 10.09 24.60 27.30
N ASP A 649 9.91 24.13 26.07
CA ASP A 649 8.70 24.33 25.30
C ASP A 649 7.62 23.33 25.76
N HIS A 650 6.42 23.79 26.02
CA HIS A 650 5.31 22.95 26.49
C HIS A 650 4.95 21.83 25.48
N ARG A 651 5.33 21.99 24.20
CA ARG A 651 5.13 20.97 23.15
C ARG A 651 6.21 19.88 23.16
N HIS A 652 7.33 20.08 23.88
CA HIS A 652 8.40 19.08 23.93
C HIS A 652 7.91 17.79 24.57
N LEU A 653 8.07 16.69 23.87
CA LEU A 653 7.84 15.34 24.37
C LEU A 653 9.02 14.47 23.94
N HIS A 654 9.74 13.95 24.93
CA HIS A 654 10.84 13.00 24.72
C HIS A 654 10.53 11.67 25.36
N ARG A 655 10.72 10.60 24.61
CA ARG A 655 10.52 9.23 25.10
C ARG A 655 11.60 8.33 24.56
N GLU A 656 12.28 7.62 25.47
CA GLU A 656 13.22 6.57 25.14
C GLU A 656 12.69 5.25 25.70
N VAL A 657 12.75 4.20 24.87
CA VAL A 657 12.18 2.90 25.23
C VAL A 657 12.98 1.77 24.63
N ILE A 658 13.37 0.82 25.48
CA ILE A 658 13.99 -0.44 25.07
C ILE A 658 12.92 -1.53 24.99
N ASN A 659 12.94 -2.30 23.90
CA ASN A 659 12.05 -3.43 23.66
C ASN A 659 12.88 -4.70 23.45
N TYR A 660 12.55 -5.75 24.17
CA TYR A 660 13.09 -7.10 24.00
C TYR A 660 12.07 -7.92 23.24
N LEU A 661 12.42 -8.41 22.07
CA LEU A 661 11.52 -9.02 21.10
C LEU A 661 12.00 -10.45 20.79
N PRO A 662 11.65 -11.43 21.63
CA PRO A 662 11.96 -12.83 21.36
C PRO A 662 11.11 -13.37 20.22
N GLY A 663 11.67 -14.28 19.44
CA GLY A 663 10.98 -15.03 18.40
C GLY A 663 11.37 -16.49 18.38
N LEU A 664 10.39 -17.38 18.23
CA LEU A 664 10.57 -18.82 18.08
C LEU A 664 9.68 -19.33 16.97
N ASN A 665 10.24 -20.05 16.01
CA ASN A 665 9.52 -20.74 14.94
C ASN A 665 10.01 -22.19 14.86
N LEU A 666 9.13 -23.13 15.08
CA LEU A 666 9.38 -24.56 14.96
C LEU A 666 8.69 -25.10 13.72
N THR A 667 9.37 -25.89 12.93
CA THR A 667 8.81 -26.61 11.79
C THR A 667 9.07 -28.10 11.94
N TYR A 668 8.00 -28.87 12.06
CA TYR A 668 8.06 -30.34 12.08
C TYR A 668 7.54 -30.91 10.77
N GLN A 669 8.37 -31.59 10.05
CA GLN A 669 8.04 -32.24 8.78
C GLN A 669 7.39 -33.60 9.04
N LEU A 670 6.06 -33.67 9.01
CA LEU A 670 5.31 -34.93 9.18
C LEU A 670 5.67 -35.95 8.09
N ASN A 671 5.76 -35.46 6.84
CA ASN A 671 6.24 -36.22 5.69
C ASN A 671 6.80 -35.26 4.63
N LYS A 672 7.30 -35.80 3.48
CA LYS A 672 7.90 -34.99 2.40
C LYS A 672 6.99 -33.90 1.81
N LYS A 673 5.67 -33.96 2.06
CA LYS A 673 4.67 -33.04 1.52
C LYS A 673 3.97 -32.21 2.59
N THR A 674 4.18 -32.49 3.87
CA THR A 674 3.37 -31.96 4.97
C THR A 674 4.22 -31.44 6.11
N ASN A 675 3.99 -30.20 6.51
CA ASN A 675 4.64 -29.55 7.64
C ASN A 675 3.60 -29.18 8.72
N LEU A 676 4.02 -29.24 9.96
CA LEU A 676 3.37 -28.63 11.11
C LEU A 676 4.29 -27.52 11.61
N ARG A 677 3.78 -26.28 11.74
CA ARG A 677 4.54 -25.13 12.22
C ARG A 677 3.93 -24.59 13.52
N LEU A 678 4.80 -24.27 14.47
CA LEU A 678 4.46 -23.57 15.68
C LEU A 678 5.32 -22.32 15.77
N SER A 679 4.73 -21.17 16.04
CA SER A 679 5.50 -19.94 16.29
C SER A 679 5.01 -19.20 17.54
N GLY A 680 5.93 -18.49 18.19
CA GLY A 680 5.67 -17.63 19.32
C GLY A 680 6.58 -16.41 19.27
N SER A 681 6.05 -15.21 19.54
CA SER A 681 6.86 -13.99 19.49
C SER A 681 6.24 -12.83 20.27
N GLN A 682 7.08 -11.82 20.53
CA GLN A 682 6.64 -10.50 20.98
C GLN A 682 6.98 -9.44 19.93
N THR A 683 6.04 -8.54 19.69
CA THR A 683 6.16 -7.42 18.74
C THR A 683 5.58 -6.15 19.36
N VAL A 684 5.77 -5.00 18.71
CA VAL A 684 5.32 -3.70 19.20
C VAL A 684 4.66 -2.90 18.09
N ILE A 685 3.74 -2.00 18.46
CA ILE A 685 3.20 -0.98 17.56
C ILE A 685 3.38 0.37 18.25
N ARG A 686 4.17 1.25 17.65
CA ARG A 686 4.44 2.58 18.19
C ARG A 686 3.43 3.59 17.66
N PRO A 687 3.08 4.63 18.44
CA PRO A 687 2.28 5.74 17.91
C PRO A 687 3.04 6.46 16.80
N GLU A 688 2.33 6.95 15.80
CA GLU A 688 2.88 7.80 14.74
C GLU A 688 3.00 9.25 15.23
N PHE A 689 3.84 10.04 14.60
CA PHE A 689 4.05 11.46 14.96
C PHE A 689 2.76 12.25 14.98
N ARG A 690 1.89 12.05 13.99
CA ARG A 690 0.59 12.72 13.90
C ARG A 690 -0.33 12.40 15.09
N GLU A 691 -0.29 11.15 15.57
CA GLU A 691 -1.10 10.70 16.69
C GLU A 691 -0.65 11.30 18.04
N LEU A 692 0.64 11.66 18.13
CA LEU A 692 1.22 12.27 19.34
C LEU A 692 1.25 13.81 19.30
N SER A 693 1.04 14.41 18.12
CA SER A 693 1.12 15.86 17.95
C SER A 693 -0.18 16.54 18.40
N ASP A 694 -0.06 17.76 18.94
CA ASP A 694 -1.21 18.60 19.28
C ASP A 694 -1.89 19.22 18.05
N PHE A 695 -1.43 18.88 16.83
CA PHE A 695 -1.99 19.41 15.58
C PHE A 695 -3.47 19.07 15.45
N ALA A 696 -4.29 20.10 15.30
CA ALA A 696 -5.72 20.01 15.09
C ALA A 696 -6.07 20.48 13.68
N PHE A 697 -6.80 19.66 12.94
CA PHE A 697 -7.30 20.05 11.62
C PHE A 697 -8.77 19.65 11.46
N TYR A 698 -9.49 20.45 10.70
CA TYR A 698 -10.86 20.12 10.32
C TYR A 698 -10.85 19.16 9.15
N ASP A 699 -11.39 17.97 9.36
CA ASP A 699 -11.61 16.96 8.32
C ASP A 699 -12.98 17.17 7.69
N PHE A 700 -13.00 17.54 6.41
CA PHE A 700 -14.24 17.87 5.69
C PHE A 700 -15.11 16.62 5.48
N ASP A 701 -14.50 15.47 5.21
CA ASP A 701 -15.23 14.21 4.98
C ASP A 701 -15.89 13.71 6.29
N LEU A 702 -15.22 13.89 7.44
CA LEU A 702 -15.78 13.57 8.76
C LEU A 702 -16.65 14.70 9.34
N GLY A 703 -16.56 15.92 8.79
CA GLY A 703 -17.27 17.09 9.33
C GLY A 703 -16.86 17.51 10.74
N ALA A 704 -15.69 17.08 11.20
CA ALA A 704 -15.23 17.23 12.58
C ALA A 704 -13.72 17.53 12.66
N THR A 705 -13.26 18.00 13.82
CA THR A 705 -11.83 18.24 14.07
C THR A 705 -11.15 16.96 14.58
N VAL A 706 -9.99 16.65 14.03
CA VAL A 706 -9.14 15.51 14.45
C VAL A 706 -7.91 16.03 15.17
N THR A 707 -7.63 15.53 16.37
CA THR A 707 -6.48 15.90 17.21
C THR A 707 -5.65 14.68 17.60
N GLY A 708 -4.36 14.89 17.85
CA GLY A 708 -3.52 13.85 18.44
C GLY A 708 -3.65 13.77 19.96
N ASN A 709 -2.91 12.83 20.56
CA ASN A 709 -2.86 12.61 22.01
C ASN A 709 -1.44 12.28 22.45
N ARG A 710 -0.81 13.16 23.19
CA ARG A 710 0.56 13.01 23.69
C ARG A 710 0.72 11.91 24.75
N ALA A 711 -0.38 11.47 25.36
CA ALA A 711 -0.37 10.46 26.40
C ALA A 711 -0.35 9.02 25.85
N LEU A 712 -0.44 8.83 24.53
CA LEU A 712 -0.47 7.49 23.93
C LEU A 712 0.77 6.66 24.27
N ASN A 713 0.54 5.44 24.70
CA ASN A 713 1.55 4.42 24.88
C ASN A 713 1.72 3.56 23.62
N ARG A 714 2.88 2.88 23.50
CA ARG A 714 3.05 1.85 22.47
C ARG A 714 2.23 0.62 22.80
N THR A 715 1.63 -0.01 21.80
CA THR A 715 1.00 -1.31 21.95
C THR A 715 2.06 -2.41 22.00
N LYS A 716 2.01 -3.31 23.00
CA LYS A 716 2.79 -4.55 23.02
C LYS A 716 1.92 -5.70 22.56
N VAL A 717 2.46 -6.57 21.70
CA VAL A 717 1.69 -7.69 21.15
C VAL A 717 2.44 -9.00 21.40
N SER A 718 1.77 -9.96 22.04
CA SER A 718 2.23 -11.34 22.15
C SER A 718 1.49 -12.18 21.12
N ASN A 719 2.23 -12.94 20.30
CA ASN A 719 1.71 -13.71 19.18
C ASN A 719 2.00 -15.20 19.39
N ALA A 720 1.04 -16.06 19.04
CA ALA A 720 1.21 -17.50 18.95
C ALA A 720 0.46 -18.03 17.71
N ASP A 721 1.08 -18.89 16.92
CA ASP A 721 0.53 -19.47 15.71
C ASP A 721 0.80 -20.98 15.66
N LEU A 722 -0.19 -21.76 15.22
CA LEU A 722 -0.05 -23.16 14.86
C LEU A 722 -0.62 -23.36 13.48
N ARG A 723 0.15 -23.98 12.56
CA ARG A 723 -0.25 -24.15 11.17
C ARG A 723 0.10 -25.54 10.63
N TYR A 724 -0.87 -26.19 10.03
CA TYR A 724 -0.73 -27.39 9.24
C TYR A 724 -0.69 -27.02 7.74
N GLU A 725 0.29 -27.51 7.01
CA GLU A 725 0.50 -27.22 5.58
C GLU A 725 0.73 -28.51 4.84
N THR A 726 0.01 -28.73 3.75
CA THR A 726 0.28 -29.86 2.84
C THR A 726 0.33 -29.41 1.39
N TYR A 727 1.25 -30.00 0.64
CA TYR A 727 1.60 -29.67 -0.73
C TYR A 727 1.47 -30.92 -1.61
N PRO A 728 0.24 -31.32 -2.02
CA PRO A 728 -0.03 -32.59 -2.68
C PRO A 728 0.71 -32.75 -4.01
N ARG A 729 0.68 -31.71 -4.85
CA ARG A 729 1.32 -31.63 -6.17
C ARG A 729 1.94 -30.25 -6.40
N ALA A 730 2.78 -30.14 -7.44
CA ALA A 730 3.31 -28.86 -7.90
C ALA A 730 2.18 -27.88 -8.23
N GLY A 731 2.15 -26.75 -7.53
CA GLY A 731 1.12 -25.72 -7.72
C GLY A 731 -0.16 -25.92 -6.90
N GLU A 732 -0.27 -26.96 -6.09
CA GLU A 732 -1.37 -27.24 -5.18
C GLU A 732 -0.94 -27.08 -3.73
N LEU A 733 -1.82 -26.53 -2.92
CA LEU A 733 -1.59 -26.41 -1.49
C LEU A 733 -2.92 -26.46 -0.72
N PHE A 734 -2.84 -26.98 0.50
CA PHE A 734 -3.88 -26.87 1.51
C PHE A 734 -3.22 -26.49 2.84
N THR A 735 -3.71 -25.44 3.47
CA THR A 735 -3.20 -25.02 4.79
C THR A 735 -4.36 -24.72 5.72
N LEU A 736 -4.19 -25.12 6.97
CA LEU A 736 -5.07 -24.78 8.07
C LEU A 736 -4.23 -24.20 9.21
N GLY A 737 -4.53 -23.00 9.65
CA GLY A 737 -3.82 -22.31 10.71
C GLY A 737 -4.75 -21.78 11.77
N ILE A 738 -4.30 -21.74 13.00
CA ILE A 738 -4.92 -21.01 14.10
C ILE A 738 -3.91 -20.05 14.69
N PHE A 739 -4.36 -18.90 15.15
CA PHE A 739 -3.51 -17.90 15.77
C PHE A 739 -4.17 -17.26 16.99
N TYR A 740 -3.34 -16.84 17.92
CA TYR A 740 -3.72 -16.06 19.09
C TYR A 740 -2.84 -14.82 19.21
N LYS A 741 -3.44 -13.69 19.53
CA LYS A 741 -2.74 -12.43 19.77
C LYS A 741 -3.31 -11.75 21.02
N HIS A 742 -2.42 -11.29 21.87
CA HIS A 742 -2.75 -10.47 23.03
C HIS A 742 -2.10 -9.10 22.88
N PHE A 743 -2.92 -8.07 22.96
CA PHE A 743 -2.53 -6.66 22.83
C PHE A 743 -2.63 -6.00 24.22
N LYS A 744 -1.58 -5.29 24.57
CA LYS A 744 -1.57 -4.36 25.71
C LYS A 744 -1.48 -2.94 25.15
N ASP A 745 -2.34 -2.04 25.64
CA ASP A 745 -2.45 -0.64 25.19
C ASP A 745 -2.71 -0.49 23.66
N PRO A 746 -3.69 -1.19 23.03
CA PRO A 746 -4.00 -0.97 21.61
C PRO A 746 -4.51 0.45 21.38
N ILE A 747 -4.07 1.07 20.26
CA ILE A 747 -4.43 2.46 19.90
C ILE A 747 -5.64 2.44 18.98
N GLU A 748 -6.62 3.29 19.27
CA GLU A 748 -7.89 3.41 18.53
C GLU A 748 -8.24 4.87 18.28
N LEU A 749 -8.93 5.15 17.16
CA LEU A 749 -9.52 6.44 16.87
C LEU A 749 -10.87 6.54 17.56
N PHE A 750 -10.99 7.51 18.44
CA PHE A 750 -12.11 7.72 19.32
C PHE A 750 -12.87 8.98 18.94
N TYR A 751 -14.17 8.84 18.78
CA TYR A 751 -15.10 9.92 18.55
C TYR A 751 -15.62 10.43 19.90
N ASN A 752 -15.48 11.74 20.13
CA ASN A 752 -16.01 12.41 21.31
C ASN A 752 -17.18 13.29 20.86
N PRO A 753 -18.43 12.83 21.02
CA PRO A 753 -19.59 13.64 20.74
C PRO A 753 -19.71 14.77 21.77
N SER A 754 -20.00 15.98 21.32
CA SER A 754 -20.20 17.13 22.20
C SER A 754 -21.63 17.62 22.13
N SER A 755 -22.27 17.74 23.28
CA SER A 755 -23.56 18.43 23.41
C SER A 755 -23.30 19.94 23.60
N GLY A 756 -23.36 20.71 22.50
CA GLY A 756 -23.19 22.18 22.54
C GLY A 756 -21.80 22.68 22.18
N GLY A 757 -20.91 21.86 21.62
CA GLY A 757 -19.60 22.21 21.08
C GLY A 757 -19.28 21.41 19.82
N ALA A 758 -18.17 21.74 19.16
CA ALA A 758 -17.74 20.97 18.00
C ALA A 758 -17.30 19.56 18.38
N SER A 759 -17.94 18.53 17.82
CA SER A 759 -17.50 17.14 17.94
C SER A 759 -16.06 16.93 17.47
N THR A 760 -15.32 16.09 18.17
CA THR A 760 -13.91 15.88 17.91
C THR A 760 -13.56 14.40 17.82
N PHE A 761 -12.51 14.11 17.04
CA PHE A 761 -11.84 12.80 17.03
C PHE A 761 -10.48 12.93 17.68
N ASN A 762 -10.10 11.97 18.49
CA ASN A 762 -8.77 11.84 19.07
C ASN A 762 -8.32 10.39 19.14
N TYR A 763 -7.06 10.15 19.46
CA TYR A 763 -6.51 8.81 19.63
C TYR A 763 -6.44 8.46 21.10
N ILE A 764 -6.80 7.22 21.44
CA ILE A 764 -6.73 6.67 22.81
C ILE A 764 -6.05 5.31 22.82
N ASN A 765 -5.53 4.90 23.99
CA ASN A 765 -5.22 3.50 24.26
C ASN A 765 -6.43 2.84 24.94
N ALA A 766 -6.85 1.68 24.44
CA ALA A 766 -7.61 0.74 25.25
C ALA A 766 -6.64 -0.06 26.14
N ASP A 767 -7.10 -0.68 27.24
CA ASP A 767 -6.18 -1.35 28.17
C ASP A 767 -5.60 -2.64 27.58
N LYS A 768 -6.47 -3.51 27.12
CA LYS A 768 -6.11 -4.82 26.60
C LYS A 768 -7.06 -5.22 25.46
N ALA A 769 -6.55 -6.03 24.57
CA ALA A 769 -7.37 -6.74 23.60
C ALA A 769 -6.77 -8.11 23.33
N TYR A 770 -7.63 -9.04 22.95
CA TYR A 770 -7.18 -10.34 22.45
C TYR A 770 -7.88 -10.66 21.13
N SER A 771 -7.18 -11.39 20.28
CA SER A 771 -7.68 -11.85 18.99
C SER A 771 -7.31 -13.32 18.81
N PHE A 772 -8.28 -14.11 18.47
CA PHE A 772 -8.15 -15.52 18.13
C PHE A 772 -8.73 -15.76 16.76
N GLY A 773 -8.04 -16.52 15.90
CA GLY A 773 -8.54 -16.76 14.55
C GLY A 773 -8.10 -18.07 13.95
N ALA A 774 -8.86 -18.49 12.92
CA ALA A 774 -8.56 -19.64 12.09
C ALA A 774 -8.43 -19.21 10.63
N GLU A 775 -7.46 -19.74 9.92
CA GLU A 775 -7.19 -19.46 8.51
C GLU A 775 -7.18 -20.77 7.72
N LEU A 776 -7.95 -20.81 6.63
CA LEU A 776 -7.94 -21.87 5.62
C LEU A 776 -7.42 -21.31 4.31
N GLU A 777 -6.45 -21.97 3.69
CA GLU A 777 -5.99 -21.68 2.33
C GLU A 777 -6.03 -22.94 1.49
N PHE A 778 -6.61 -22.85 0.33
CA PHE A 778 -6.75 -23.95 -0.59
C PHE A 778 -6.50 -23.50 -2.02
N ARG A 779 -5.62 -24.22 -2.73
CA ARG A 779 -5.37 -24.03 -4.16
C ARG A 779 -5.29 -25.37 -4.85
N LYS A 780 -6.11 -25.56 -5.88
CA LYS A 780 -6.19 -26.80 -6.63
C LYS A 780 -6.44 -26.55 -8.11
N ARG A 781 -5.76 -27.33 -8.96
CA ARG A 781 -6.12 -27.48 -10.37
C ARG A 781 -7.28 -28.47 -10.48
N LEU A 782 -8.29 -28.11 -11.26
CA LEU A 782 -9.48 -28.95 -11.46
C LEU A 782 -9.27 -29.96 -12.61
N ASP A 783 -8.13 -30.67 -12.60
CA ASP A 783 -7.71 -31.60 -13.65
C ASP A 783 -8.29 -33.03 -13.49
N PHE A 784 -9.31 -33.18 -12.68
CA PHE A 784 -10.05 -34.43 -12.52
C PHE A 784 -11.05 -34.71 -13.67
N SER A 785 -11.27 -33.73 -14.55
CA SER A 785 -12.10 -33.81 -15.74
C SER A 785 -11.47 -33.04 -16.89
N ASP A 786 -11.54 -33.58 -18.12
CA ASP A 786 -11.04 -32.89 -19.31
C ASP A 786 -11.66 -31.55 -19.57
N ALA A 787 -12.93 -31.36 -19.22
CA ALA A 787 -13.65 -30.07 -19.31
C ALA A 787 -13.09 -29.02 -18.34
N LEU A 788 -12.57 -29.45 -17.21
CA LEU A 788 -12.13 -28.56 -16.12
C LEU A 788 -10.60 -28.43 -16.03
N LYS A 789 -9.81 -29.18 -16.81
CA LYS A 789 -8.34 -29.21 -16.70
C LYS A 789 -7.62 -27.86 -16.85
N ASN A 790 -8.27 -26.89 -17.46
CA ASN A 790 -7.77 -25.54 -17.64
C ASN A 790 -8.15 -24.60 -16.49
N PHE A 791 -8.92 -25.06 -15.52
CA PHE A 791 -9.33 -24.28 -14.37
C PHE A 791 -8.40 -24.49 -13.18
N VAL A 792 -8.12 -23.37 -12.48
CA VAL A 792 -7.47 -23.37 -11.17
C VAL A 792 -8.40 -22.62 -10.19
N PHE A 793 -8.80 -23.31 -9.16
CA PHE A 793 -9.55 -22.73 -8.06
C PHE A 793 -8.61 -22.43 -6.90
N GLN A 794 -8.74 -21.23 -6.33
CA GLN A 794 -8.02 -20.83 -5.13
C GLN A 794 -8.98 -20.11 -4.20
N THR A 795 -8.93 -20.44 -2.92
CA THR A 795 -9.71 -19.73 -1.90
C THR A 795 -8.90 -19.56 -0.62
N ASN A 796 -9.20 -18.50 0.11
CA ASN A 796 -8.73 -18.26 1.44
C ASN A 796 -9.89 -17.74 2.30
N ILE A 797 -10.06 -18.33 3.47
CA ILE A 797 -11.09 -17.98 4.43
C ILE A 797 -10.40 -17.79 5.77
N SER A 798 -10.65 -16.65 6.41
CA SER A 798 -10.20 -16.38 7.78
C SER A 798 -11.41 -16.04 8.63
N TYR A 799 -11.51 -16.66 9.79
CA TYR A 799 -12.47 -16.33 10.85
C TYR A 799 -11.70 -15.78 12.05
N ILE A 800 -12.16 -14.65 12.61
CA ILE A 800 -11.41 -13.91 13.63
C ILE A 800 -12.38 -13.44 14.71
N TYR A 801 -12.12 -13.89 15.92
CA TYR A 801 -12.81 -13.42 17.12
C TYR A 801 -11.89 -12.52 17.93
N ASN A 802 -12.34 -11.35 18.31
CA ASN A 802 -11.55 -10.41 19.10
C ASN A 802 -12.42 -9.63 20.09
N ARG A 803 -11.80 -9.15 21.17
CA ARG A 803 -12.42 -8.39 22.26
C ARG A 803 -11.45 -7.35 22.78
N VAL A 804 -12.01 -6.19 23.12
CA VAL A 804 -11.32 -5.08 23.78
C VAL A 804 -11.88 -4.94 25.18
N THR A 805 -11.01 -4.72 26.16
CA THR A 805 -11.35 -4.38 27.54
C THR A 805 -10.82 -3.00 27.87
N LYS A 806 -11.59 -2.19 28.61
CA LYS A 806 -11.17 -0.87 29.11
C LYS A 806 -11.63 -0.71 30.55
N ASN A 807 -10.66 -0.42 31.49
CA ASN A 807 -10.86 0.06 32.85
C ASN A 807 -12.17 -0.41 33.50
N ASP A 808 -12.28 -1.71 33.80
CA ASP A 808 -13.41 -2.34 34.52
C ASP A 808 -14.80 -2.22 33.86
N ALA A 809 -14.96 -1.45 32.79
CA ALA A 809 -16.14 -1.52 31.94
C ALA A 809 -15.95 -2.64 30.94
N ASN A 810 -16.72 -3.69 31.02
CA ASN A 810 -16.83 -4.75 30.01
C ASN A 810 -17.43 -4.16 28.72
N LEU A 811 -16.62 -3.37 28.00
CA LEU A 811 -16.94 -2.97 26.65
C LEU A 811 -16.72 -4.19 25.75
N ASP A 812 -17.73 -5.05 25.69
CA ASP A 812 -17.73 -6.28 24.90
C ASP A 812 -17.83 -5.96 23.40
N ARG A 813 -16.80 -5.30 22.85
CA ARG A 813 -16.73 -4.91 21.44
C ARG A 813 -15.45 -5.42 20.76
N PRO A 814 -15.47 -5.57 19.43
CA PRO A 814 -14.26 -5.81 18.65
C PRO A 814 -13.29 -4.63 18.68
N MET A 815 -12.04 -4.90 18.31
CA MET A 815 -11.05 -3.85 18.01
C MET A 815 -11.47 -3.03 16.78
N GLN A 816 -11.14 -1.74 16.78
CA GLN A 816 -11.35 -0.89 15.62
C GLN A 816 -10.68 -1.47 14.37
N GLY A 817 -11.40 -1.44 13.25
CA GLY A 817 -10.92 -1.87 11.94
C GLY A 817 -10.79 -3.39 11.75
N GLN A 818 -11.07 -4.20 12.77
CA GLN A 818 -10.94 -5.65 12.68
C GLN A 818 -12.25 -6.31 12.22
N SER A 819 -12.15 -7.06 11.12
CA SER A 819 -13.29 -7.82 10.57
C SER A 819 -13.36 -9.21 11.18
N PRO A 820 -14.57 -9.73 11.46
CA PRO A 820 -14.75 -11.08 12.01
C PRO A 820 -14.45 -12.18 11.00
N TYR A 821 -14.49 -11.90 9.72
CA TYR A 821 -14.11 -12.83 8.67
C TYR A 821 -13.57 -12.11 7.43
N VAL A 822 -12.73 -12.82 6.69
CA VAL A 822 -12.22 -12.43 5.36
C VAL A 822 -12.35 -13.62 4.43
N ILE A 823 -12.98 -13.44 3.28
CA ILE A 823 -13.16 -14.47 2.26
C ILE A 823 -12.58 -13.94 0.95
N ASN A 824 -11.61 -14.66 0.40
CA ASN A 824 -11.08 -14.45 -0.95
C ASN A 824 -11.28 -15.74 -1.76
N ALA A 825 -11.80 -15.64 -2.96
CA ALA A 825 -11.91 -16.76 -3.87
C ALA A 825 -11.56 -16.32 -5.29
N SER A 826 -10.85 -17.17 -6.03
CA SER A 826 -10.56 -16.92 -7.43
C SER A 826 -10.74 -18.17 -8.27
N LEU A 827 -11.30 -17.97 -9.46
CA LEU A 827 -11.40 -18.99 -10.49
C LEU A 827 -10.66 -18.50 -11.71
N GLN A 828 -9.58 -19.18 -12.07
CA GLN A 828 -8.74 -18.88 -13.23
C GLN A 828 -9.00 -19.91 -14.32
N TYR A 829 -9.22 -19.45 -15.54
CA TYR A 829 -9.33 -20.27 -16.73
C TYR A 829 -8.23 -19.88 -17.71
N ASP A 830 -7.41 -20.83 -18.14
CA ASP A 830 -6.24 -20.56 -18.95
C ASP A 830 -6.10 -21.55 -20.10
N VAL A 831 -6.15 -21.05 -21.32
CA VAL A 831 -5.99 -21.85 -22.53
C VAL A 831 -4.75 -21.36 -23.29
N GLU A 832 -3.60 -22.00 -23.00
CA GLU A 832 -2.30 -21.63 -23.59
C GLU A 832 -2.32 -21.67 -25.13
N LYS A 833 -3.02 -22.65 -25.73
CA LYS A 833 -3.13 -22.79 -27.20
C LYS A 833 -3.66 -21.52 -27.85
N TYR A 834 -4.63 -20.90 -27.24
CA TYR A 834 -5.24 -19.67 -27.75
C TYR A 834 -4.66 -18.39 -27.12
N GLY A 835 -3.75 -18.51 -26.16
CA GLY A 835 -3.20 -17.36 -25.42
C GLY A 835 -4.29 -16.61 -24.66
N LEU A 836 -5.34 -17.31 -24.23
CA LEU A 836 -6.49 -16.76 -23.50
C LEU A 836 -6.34 -17.05 -22.01
N ASN A 837 -6.48 -16.02 -21.19
CA ASN A 837 -6.54 -16.13 -19.74
C ASN A 837 -7.76 -15.34 -19.24
N THR A 838 -8.56 -15.96 -18.39
CA THR A 838 -9.73 -15.33 -17.76
C THR A 838 -9.64 -15.56 -16.25
N THR A 839 -9.98 -14.56 -15.48
CA THR A 839 -9.95 -14.62 -14.01
C THR A 839 -11.19 -13.97 -13.44
N LEU A 840 -11.89 -14.68 -12.56
CA LEU A 840 -12.96 -14.16 -11.73
C LEU A 840 -12.46 -14.13 -10.29
N LEU A 841 -12.66 -13.00 -9.62
CA LEU A 841 -12.19 -12.77 -8.25
C LEU A 841 -13.34 -12.31 -7.38
N PHE A 842 -13.50 -12.95 -6.25
CA PHE A 842 -14.44 -12.60 -5.21
C PHE A 842 -13.67 -12.24 -3.94
N ASN A 843 -14.04 -11.12 -3.30
CA ASN A 843 -13.54 -10.71 -2.00
C ASN A 843 -14.69 -10.22 -1.13
N GLN A 844 -14.72 -10.64 0.11
CA GLN A 844 -15.66 -10.14 1.12
C GLN A 844 -14.96 -10.07 2.48
N ILE A 845 -15.16 -8.95 3.17
CA ILE A 845 -14.75 -8.75 4.57
C ILE A 845 -16.01 -8.61 5.41
N GLY A 846 -15.98 -9.06 6.65
CA GLY A 846 -17.09 -8.89 7.60
C GLY A 846 -17.20 -7.46 8.13
N ASP A 847 -18.28 -7.19 8.82
CA ASP A 847 -18.56 -5.91 9.46
C ASP A 847 -17.44 -5.53 10.42
N ARG A 848 -17.05 -4.24 10.45
CA ARG A 848 -15.92 -3.77 11.26
C ARG A 848 -16.17 -2.37 11.81
N ILE A 849 -15.68 -2.09 12.98
CA ILE A 849 -15.77 -0.76 13.59
C ILE A 849 -14.94 0.23 12.77
N PHE A 850 -15.57 1.29 12.27
CA PHE A 850 -14.93 2.38 11.55
C PHE A 850 -14.28 3.36 12.54
N TYR A 851 -15.04 3.85 13.53
CA TYR A 851 -14.48 4.55 14.68
C TYR A 851 -15.24 4.20 15.96
N VAL A 852 -14.56 4.34 17.08
CA VAL A 852 -15.09 4.01 18.40
C VAL A 852 -15.76 5.23 18.98
N GLY A 853 -16.93 5.06 19.57
CA GLY A 853 -17.63 6.09 20.32
C GLY A 853 -17.25 6.14 21.82
N GLY A 854 -17.79 7.12 22.53
CA GLY A 854 -17.67 7.24 23.99
C GLY A 854 -18.39 6.14 24.75
N ASN A 855 -18.36 6.20 26.09
CA ASN A 855 -18.94 5.14 26.94
C ASN A 855 -20.44 4.94 26.68
N ASP A 856 -21.16 5.99 26.29
CA ASP A 856 -22.61 5.99 26.05
C ASP A 856 -22.95 6.14 24.56
N PHE A 857 -21.97 6.08 23.68
CA PHE A 857 -22.14 6.22 22.24
C PHE A 857 -21.66 4.96 21.52
N PRO A 858 -22.55 4.24 20.80
CA PRO A 858 -22.16 3.03 20.09
C PRO A 858 -21.16 3.32 18.97
N PRO A 859 -20.26 2.37 18.65
CA PRO A 859 -19.33 2.54 17.56
C PRO A 859 -20.03 2.62 16.22
N VAL A 860 -19.48 3.38 15.29
CA VAL A 860 -19.92 3.34 13.89
C VAL A 860 -19.25 2.17 13.19
N THR A 861 -20.07 1.29 12.61
CA THR A 861 -19.65 0.04 11.99
C THR A 861 -19.82 0.11 10.47
N GLU A 862 -18.77 -0.25 9.73
CA GLU A 862 -18.81 -0.47 8.28
C GLU A 862 -19.40 -1.84 7.99
N GLN A 863 -20.50 -1.88 7.21
CA GLN A 863 -21.14 -3.11 6.80
C GLN A 863 -20.29 -3.84 5.76
N HIS A 864 -20.31 -5.16 5.80
CA HIS A 864 -19.69 -6.01 4.80
C HIS A 864 -20.19 -5.72 3.39
N ARG A 865 -19.27 -5.72 2.42
CA ARG A 865 -19.56 -5.51 1.01
C ARG A 865 -18.82 -6.53 0.15
N PRO A 866 -19.53 -7.42 -0.57
CA PRO A 866 -18.90 -8.31 -1.52
C PRO A 866 -18.39 -7.52 -2.74
N LEU A 867 -17.18 -7.85 -3.16
CA LEU A 867 -16.54 -7.33 -4.36
C LEU A 867 -16.33 -8.47 -5.35
N LEU A 868 -16.71 -8.24 -6.60
CA LEU A 868 -16.52 -9.18 -7.69
C LEU A 868 -15.78 -8.48 -8.83
N ASP A 869 -14.59 -8.98 -9.17
CA ASP A 869 -13.77 -8.47 -10.27
C ASP A 869 -13.64 -9.52 -11.36
N PHE A 870 -13.66 -9.07 -12.61
CA PHE A 870 -13.52 -9.92 -13.79
C PHE A 870 -12.41 -9.43 -14.71
N GLN A 871 -11.63 -10.36 -15.25
CA GLN A 871 -10.60 -10.08 -16.23
C GLN A 871 -10.62 -11.09 -17.37
N ILE A 872 -10.37 -10.60 -18.57
CA ILE A 872 -10.01 -11.40 -19.73
C ILE A 872 -8.77 -10.81 -20.40
N ALA A 873 -7.78 -11.66 -20.68
CA ALA A 873 -6.56 -11.27 -21.37
C ALA A 873 -6.33 -12.21 -22.57
N LYS A 874 -5.97 -11.61 -23.70
CA LYS A 874 -5.72 -12.30 -24.97
C LYS A 874 -4.36 -11.91 -25.51
N LYS A 875 -3.49 -12.89 -25.73
CA LYS A 875 -2.23 -12.68 -26.45
C LYS A 875 -2.51 -12.51 -27.93
N VAL A 876 -1.90 -11.47 -28.53
CA VAL A 876 -2.03 -11.09 -29.94
C VAL A 876 -0.64 -10.93 -30.56
N LEU A 877 -0.55 -10.64 -31.85
CA LEU A 877 0.71 -10.35 -32.54
C LEU A 877 1.77 -11.44 -32.32
N LYS A 878 1.40 -12.70 -32.60
CA LYS A 878 2.28 -13.86 -32.36
C LYS A 878 2.84 -13.94 -30.92
N LYS A 879 2.00 -13.58 -29.93
CA LYS A 879 2.31 -13.53 -28.48
C LYS A 879 3.26 -12.38 -28.04
N ALA A 880 3.62 -11.44 -28.95
CA ALA A 880 4.40 -10.26 -28.59
C ALA A 880 3.52 -9.16 -27.97
N GLY A 881 2.23 -9.12 -28.34
CA GLY A 881 1.23 -8.20 -27.77
C GLY A 881 0.26 -8.93 -26.84
N GLU A 882 -0.41 -8.17 -25.97
CA GLU A 882 -1.49 -8.65 -25.11
C GLU A 882 -2.56 -7.54 -24.95
N ILE A 883 -3.81 -7.92 -25.09
CA ILE A 883 -4.97 -7.07 -24.82
C ILE A 883 -5.64 -7.60 -23.55
N LYS A 884 -5.89 -6.71 -22.58
CA LYS A 884 -6.58 -7.02 -21.32
C LYS A 884 -7.81 -6.13 -21.16
N LEU A 885 -8.93 -6.74 -20.87
CA LEU A 885 -10.14 -6.07 -20.39
C LEU A 885 -10.32 -6.42 -18.91
N ASN A 886 -10.48 -5.39 -18.07
CA ASN A 886 -10.74 -5.54 -16.65
C ASN A 886 -12.05 -4.84 -16.29
N VAL A 887 -12.84 -5.48 -15.44
CA VAL A 887 -14.02 -4.91 -14.81
C VAL A 887 -13.88 -5.11 -13.30
N SER A 888 -13.72 -4.00 -12.58
CA SER A 888 -13.62 -4.01 -11.11
C SER A 888 -14.94 -3.61 -10.50
N ASP A 889 -15.29 -4.24 -9.39
CA ASP A 889 -16.53 -4.04 -8.62
C ASP A 889 -17.79 -4.21 -9.49
N LEU A 890 -17.93 -5.40 -10.12
CA LEU A 890 -19.07 -5.76 -10.96
C LEU A 890 -20.41 -5.62 -10.25
N LEU A 891 -20.44 -5.88 -8.94
CA LEU A 891 -21.66 -5.84 -8.14
C LEU A 891 -22.12 -4.42 -7.83
N ASN A 892 -21.20 -3.45 -7.88
CA ASN A 892 -21.47 -2.01 -7.68
C ASN A 892 -22.37 -1.70 -6.48
N GLN A 893 -22.17 -2.40 -5.37
CA GLN A 893 -22.96 -2.23 -4.16
C GLN A 893 -22.55 -0.95 -3.42
N GLU A 894 -23.50 -0.42 -2.66
CA GLU A 894 -23.27 0.71 -1.78
C GLU A 894 -22.44 0.28 -0.56
N ASN A 895 -21.60 1.18 -0.05
CA ASN A 895 -20.87 0.97 1.19
C ASN A 895 -21.61 1.69 2.31
N LEU A 896 -22.06 0.94 3.32
CA LEU A 896 -22.90 1.41 4.41
C LEU A 896 -22.11 1.45 5.71
N PHE A 897 -22.36 2.49 6.52
CA PHE A 897 -21.84 2.64 7.87
C PHE A 897 -23.00 2.97 8.80
N TYR A 898 -23.12 2.28 9.91
CA TYR A 898 -24.26 2.40 10.81
C TYR A 898 -23.84 2.43 12.28
N LEU A 899 -24.69 3.03 13.12
CA LEU A 899 -24.62 2.90 14.56
C LEU A 899 -25.46 1.67 14.94
N ASP A 900 -24.82 0.72 15.60
CA ASP A 900 -25.46 -0.50 16.12
C ASP A 900 -26.16 -0.18 17.45
N LEU A 901 -27.37 0.38 17.38
CA LEU A 901 -28.13 0.84 18.56
C LEU A 901 -28.68 -0.32 19.39
N ASN A 902 -28.84 -1.49 18.81
CA ASN A 902 -29.33 -2.67 19.51
C ASN A 902 -28.18 -3.62 19.97
N ASN A 903 -26.95 -3.25 19.69
CA ASN A 903 -25.72 -3.95 20.06
C ASN A 903 -25.68 -5.44 19.62
N ASN A 904 -26.30 -5.77 18.51
CA ASN A 904 -26.34 -7.14 17.96
C ASN A 904 -25.32 -7.39 16.86
N ARG A 905 -24.58 -6.34 16.38
CA ARG A 905 -23.55 -6.38 15.32
C ARG A 905 -24.06 -6.82 13.94
N ILE A 906 -25.34 -6.65 13.71
CA ILE A 906 -25.97 -6.93 12.41
C ILE A 906 -26.83 -5.71 12.07
N TYR A 907 -26.57 -5.11 10.92
CA TYR A 907 -27.36 -3.97 10.48
C TYR A 907 -28.86 -4.33 10.35
N ASP A 908 -29.68 -3.64 11.14
CA ASP A 908 -31.13 -3.70 11.06
C ASP A 908 -31.69 -2.33 10.70
N LYS A 909 -32.20 -2.19 9.47
CA LYS A 909 -32.72 -0.92 8.94
C LYS A 909 -33.78 -0.26 9.84
N ASN A 910 -34.48 -1.02 10.65
CA ASN A 910 -35.58 -0.51 11.51
C ASN A 910 -35.10 -0.13 12.92
N LYS A 911 -33.92 -0.58 13.34
CA LYS A 911 -33.39 -0.41 14.69
C LYS A 911 -32.12 0.40 14.74
N ASP A 912 -31.29 0.33 13.70
CA ASP A 912 -29.99 0.98 13.63
C ASP A 912 -30.04 2.29 12.87
N ALA A 913 -29.18 3.23 13.24
CA ALA A 913 -29.08 4.51 12.56
C ALA A 913 -28.00 4.46 11.47
N LEU A 914 -28.40 4.71 10.23
CA LEU A 914 -27.45 4.80 9.12
C LEU A 914 -26.67 6.12 9.19
N ALA A 915 -25.34 6.02 9.36
CA ALA A 915 -24.43 7.16 9.42
C ALA A 915 -23.91 7.59 8.04
N ILE A 916 -23.32 6.65 7.30
CA ILE A 916 -22.70 6.98 6.01
C ILE A 916 -23.14 5.96 4.95
N LYS A 917 -23.47 6.47 3.76
CA LYS A 917 -23.81 5.67 2.59
C LYS A 917 -23.04 6.17 1.38
N ARG A 918 -22.12 5.37 0.85
CA ARG A 918 -21.24 5.74 -0.26
C ARG A 918 -21.45 4.87 -1.48
N LYS A 919 -21.29 5.46 -2.69
CA LYS A 919 -21.30 4.74 -3.97
C LYS A 919 -20.05 5.09 -4.79
N TYR A 920 -19.31 4.06 -5.19
CA TYR A 920 -18.04 4.21 -5.90
C TYR A 920 -18.12 3.96 -7.42
N GLY A 921 -19.10 3.16 -7.88
CA GLY A 921 -19.23 2.73 -9.26
C GLY A 921 -18.26 1.59 -9.64
N SER A 922 -18.57 0.93 -10.76
CA SER A 922 -17.69 -0.07 -11.36
C SER A 922 -16.68 0.59 -12.29
N THR A 923 -15.46 0.06 -12.36
CA THR A 923 -14.43 0.56 -13.28
C THR A 923 -14.16 -0.44 -14.38
N ILE A 924 -14.28 0.00 -15.64
CA ILE A 924 -13.97 -0.80 -16.83
C ILE A 924 -12.71 -0.24 -17.47
N SER A 925 -11.71 -1.09 -17.74
CA SER A 925 -10.45 -0.66 -18.35
C SER A 925 -9.96 -1.65 -19.40
N LEU A 926 -9.39 -1.10 -20.48
CA LEU A 926 -8.75 -1.81 -21.58
C LEU A 926 -7.28 -1.42 -21.63
N THR A 927 -6.40 -2.41 -21.65
CA THR A 927 -4.95 -2.20 -21.73
C THR A 927 -4.37 -3.02 -22.87
N PHE A 928 -3.52 -2.40 -23.66
CA PHE A 928 -2.69 -3.05 -24.66
C PHE A 928 -1.22 -2.98 -24.23
N SER A 929 -0.54 -4.10 -24.20
CA SER A 929 0.90 -4.17 -23.93
C SER A 929 1.65 -4.83 -25.08
N TYR A 930 2.86 -4.34 -25.39
CA TYR A 930 3.73 -4.86 -26.44
C TYR A 930 5.16 -4.99 -25.93
N ASN A 931 5.73 -6.17 -26.13
CA ASN A 931 7.15 -6.45 -25.86
C ASN A 931 7.92 -6.31 -27.17
N LEU A 932 8.71 -5.23 -27.26
CA LEU A 932 9.72 -5.09 -28.30
C LEU A 932 10.88 -6.06 -28.00
N LYS A 933 11.22 -6.86 -29.00
CA LYS A 933 12.27 -7.89 -28.89
C LYS A 933 13.64 -7.29 -29.16
#